data_74fdb0c8a5ee23c7d1bebf915c3184f8
#
_entry.id   74fdb0c8a5ee23c7d1bebf915c3184f8
#
_cell.length_a   1.000
_cell.length_b   1.000
_cell.length_c   1.000
_cell.angle_alpha   90.00
_cell.angle_beta   90.00
_cell.angle_gamma   90.00
#
_symmetry.space_group_name_H-M   'P 1'
#
loop_
_entity.id
_entity.type
_entity.pdbx_description
1 polymer ?
#
loop_
_entity_poly.entity_id
_entity_poly.type
_entity_poly.pdbx_seq_one_letter_code
_entity_poly.pdbx_strand_id
1 'polypeptide(L)'
;MRSSEPRHHQRKRAREGEVGTESGDVEPPPQLPQEKKGSACQSPPHSRAPPSPEKRTNSCAGEGDSDCVFVPAPSTSCGGGTSGGGGPHQERKLKQATLVSFGLINDASLFRKEIADRDAQIDELRERLSSMESRVAEAESALAASEAQLSQVALRAEHYQRVLREEMLRTARQAKSDARRALHQKHFELGQIAMWHSSGREVWVEGNRPKELIMQLEELSSRRDEVEELKKAAEKRVRQLLRSSDEDSMTPELQNALMESQEAMQLYTSEFAALGSSIQAVKQRQLELDHEKKAFLKEIRRVSDEDASEFMAVLAIGQGQRYVLMQLLGKGGFSEVWKAFDLQDARYVACKIHRVQREWSAQTRLHYRRHADRELAIMRTLQHPHLTRLYDEFEHGEAMFVSVMEYSQGADLDTHLKRYGCMREMEARLILLQVVSALRYLAAQEQPIIHYDLKPANILFHSSNASSLEIKITDFGLSKLIQSRDGPHDNPTIELTSQGTGTYWYLPPECFDTVATPRISNKVDVWSCGIIFYQMLFGRRPFAEGESQRRIWQDKLIVSSARTLRFPDTPRVSQEAKDLIQKCLEYHPSDRYDVHQLSQDPYLQRTSRRSTRSERPSSSLLPPSLPSSALAPTSVAEGKGDAVT
;
A
#
# COMPACT_ATOMS: atom_id res chain seq x y z
N MET A 1 -55.41 -60.31 21.95
CA MET A 1 -54.69 -61.39 22.67
C MET A 1 -53.25 -61.36 22.24
N ARG A 2 -52.36 -61.18 23.21
CA ARG A 2 -50.91 -61.46 23.24
C ARG A 2 -50.06 -60.90 22.08
N SER A 3 -49.32 -59.81 22.28
CA SER A 3 -47.97 -59.70 22.86
C SER A 3 -46.88 -60.44 22.10
N SER A 4 -45.96 -59.66 21.47
CA SER A 4 -44.53 -59.91 21.51
C SER A 4 -43.77 -58.75 20.83
N GLU A 5 -42.88 -58.11 21.59
CA GLU A 5 -41.87 -57.19 21.10
C GLU A 5 -40.88 -57.86 20.16
N PRO A 6 -40.18 -57.09 19.31
CA PRO A 6 -38.85 -57.45 18.89
C PRO A 6 -37.79 -56.36 19.06
N ARG A 7 -36.72 -56.81 19.52
CA ARG A 7 -35.28 -56.51 19.52
C ARG A 7 -34.77 -55.32 18.74
N HIS A 8 -33.92 -54.54 19.46
CA HIS A 8 -32.93 -53.60 19.00
C HIS A 8 -32.16 -54.00 17.73
N HIS A 9 -32.13 -53.07 16.73
CA HIS A 9 -31.07 -52.98 15.74
C HIS A 9 -30.46 -51.55 15.81
N GLN A 10 -29.19 -51.51 16.25
CA GLN A 10 -28.34 -50.34 16.22
C GLN A 10 -28.10 -49.96 14.75
N ARG A 11 -28.55 -48.76 14.33
CA ARG A 11 -28.12 -48.11 13.09
C ARG A 11 -26.98 -47.14 13.43
N LYS A 12 -25.80 -47.41 12.83
CA LYS A 12 -24.67 -46.52 12.73
C LYS A 12 -25.12 -45.20 12.09
N ARG A 13 -25.00 -44.12 12.82
CA ARG A 13 -25.10 -42.74 12.28
C ARG A 13 -23.81 -42.46 11.53
N ALA A 14 -23.92 -42.18 10.25
CA ALA A 14 -22.89 -41.51 9.46
C ALA A 14 -22.66 -40.09 9.99
N ARG A 15 -21.41 -39.75 10.20
CA ARG A 15 -20.99 -38.38 10.54
C ARG A 15 -21.08 -37.53 9.28
N GLU A 16 -22.03 -36.62 9.24
CA GLU A 16 -22.03 -35.51 8.32
C GLU A 16 -20.91 -34.55 8.76
N GLY A 17 -20.03 -34.22 7.82
CA GLY A 17 -18.93 -33.30 8.03
C GLY A 17 -19.46 -31.87 8.13
N GLU A 18 -19.31 -31.26 9.28
CA GLU A 18 -19.48 -29.83 9.46
C GLU A 18 -18.38 -29.08 8.70
N VAL A 19 -18.78 -28.34 7.68
CA VAL A 19 -17.94 -27.31 7.04
C VAL A 19 -17.90 -26.14 8.00
N GLY A 20 -16.82 -26.03 8.78
CA GLY A 20 -16.55 -24.91 9.65
C GLY A 20 -16.29 -23.63 8.85
N THR A 21 -17.20 -22.68 8.94
CA THR A 21 -16.95 -21.30 8.52
C THR A 21 -15.99 -20.68 9.52
N GLU A 22 -14.75 -20.44 9.10
CA GLU A 22 -13.78 -19.64 9.88
C GLU A 22 -14.26 -18.18 9.95
N SER A 23 -14.95 -17.84 11.04
CA SER A 23 -14.99 -16.48 11.54
C SER A 23 -13.63 -16.23 12.19
N GLY A 24 -12.85 -15.31 11.63
CA GLY A 24 -11.61 -14.87 12.24
C GLY A 24 -11.92 -14.11 13.54
N ASP A 25 -12.00 -14.85 14.64
CA ASP A 25 -11.96 -14.27 15.98
C ASP A 25 -10.54 -13.76 16.23
N VAL A 26 -10.41 -12.43 16.21
CA VAL A 26 -9.23 -11.73 16.72
C VAL A 26 -9.30 -11.83 18.24
N GLU A 27 -8.69 -12.86 18.81
CA GLU A 27 -8.44 -12.92 20.25
C GLU A 27 -7.51 -11.77 20.66
N PRO A 28 -7.74 -11.16 21.84
CA PRO A 28 -6.82 -10.18 22.40
C PRO A 28 -5.45 -10.84 22.66
N PRO A 29 -4.35 -10.09 22.58
CA PRO A 29 -3.01 -10.63 22.79
C PRO A 29 -2.89 -11.26 24.19
N PRO A 30 -2.11 -12.36 24.33
CA PRO A 30 -1.96 -13.07 25.59
C PRO A 30 -1.42 -12.14 26.67
N GLN A 31 -2.05 -12.19 27.85
CA GLN A 31 -1.61 -11.51 29.04
C GLN A 31 -0.21 -12.07 29.43
N LEU A 32 0.74 -11.16 29.65
CA LEU A 32 2.07 -11.46 30.17
C LEU A 32 1.98 -12.09 31.57
N PRO A 33 2.88 -13.01 31.94
CA PRO A 33 2.90 -13.65 33.24
C PRO A 33 3.11 -12.62 34.35
N GLN A 34 2.28 -12.68 35.39
CA GLN A 34 2.46 -11.93 36.62
C GLN A 34 3.70 -12.42 37.36
N GLU A 35 4.67 -11.54 37.54
CA GLU A 35 5.79 -11.77 38.44
C GLU A 35 5.30 -11.87 39.88
N LYS A 36 5.71 -12.95 40.54
CA LYS A 36 5.47 -13.22 41.95
C LYS A 36 6.24 -12.23 42.81
N LYS A 37 5.55 -11.53 43.72
CA LYS A 37 6.09 -10.71 44.79
C LYS A 37 6.92 -11.57 45.73
N GLY A 38 8.18 -11.18 45.98
CA GLY A 38 9.04 -11.67 47.05
C GLY A 38 9.66 -10.51 47.81
N SER A 39 9.16 -10.33 49.00
CA SER A 39 9.59 -9.74 50.29
C SER A 39 10.81 -8.80 50.36
N ALA A 40 10.54 -7.62 50.85
CA ALA A 40 11.10 -6.85 51.98
C ALA A 40 12.60 -6.71 52.15
N CYS A 41 13.13 -5.46 52.18
CA CYS A 41 13.79 -4.86 53.35
C CYS A 41 14.10 -3.35 53.15
N GLN A 42 13.56 -2.57 54.08
CA GLN A 42 14.07 -1.39 54.79
C GLN A 42 14.49 -0.10 54.05
N SER A 43 13.69 0.94 54.35
CA SER A 43 14.01 2.39 54.31
C SER A 43 14.82 2.81 55.58
N PRO A 44 15.17 4.09 55.85
CA PRO A 44 15.08 5.40 55.22
C PRO A 44 16.36 6.26 55.44
N PRO A 45 16.44 7.60 55.55
CA PRO A 45 15.48 8.68 55.32
C PRO A 45 16.02 10.01 54.68
N HIS A 46 15.08 10.97 54.44
CA HIS A 46 15.18 12.46 54.38
C HIS A 46 15.90 13.11 53.18
N SER A 47 15.45 14.14 52.53
CA SER A 47 14.52 15.25 52.82
C SER A 47 14.38 16.19 51.63
N ARG A 48 13.24 16.87 51.62
CA ARG A 48 12.94 18.20 51.08
C ARG A 48 12.45 18.36 49.63
N ALA A 49 11.23 18.83 49.65
CA ALA A 49 10.43 19.37 48.54
C ALA A 49 10.91 20.76 48.04
N PRO A 50 10.33 21.27 46.95
CA PRO A 50 10.81 22.39 46.18
C PRO A 50 10.25 23.73 46.63
N PRO A 51 10.66 24.83 46.06
CA PRO A 51 9.72 25.90 45.76
C PRO A 51 9.72 26.40 44.31
N SER A 52 8.56 26.88 43.97
CA SER A 52 8.15 27.53 42.74
C SER A 52 8.67 28.97 42.61
N PRO A 53 8.33 29.71 41.53
CA PRO A 53 9.23 30.62 40.84
C PRO A 53 9.04 32.09 41.21
N GLU A 54 10.11 32.86 41.16
CA GLU A 54 10.02 34.31 41.11
C GLU A 54 10.81 34.91 39.96
N LYS A 55 10.16 35.89 39.37
CA LYS A 55 10.66 36.84 38.38
C LYS A 55 11.91 37.54 38.89
N ARG A 56 12.95 37.65 38.11
CA ARG A 56 13.86 38.79 38.13
C ARG A 56 14.55 39.03 36.78
N THR A 57 14.45 40.24 36.42
CA THR A 57 15.05 41.11 35.42
C THR A 57 16.60 41.19 35.51
N ASN A 58 17.18 41.39 34.31
CA ASN A 58 18.43 42.11 34.00
C ASN A 58 19.79 41.56 34.47
N SER A 59 20.72 41.32 33.61
CA SER A 59 21.68 42.26 33.01
C SER A 59 22.83 41.55 32.32
N CYS A 60 23.14 42.01 31.15
CA CYS A 60 24.40 42.36 30.49
C CYS A 60 25.65 41.50 30.65
N ALA A 61 26.21 41.12 29.55
CA ALA A 61 27.51 41.45 28.93
C ALA A 61 27.96 40.21 28.16
N GLY A 62 28.43 40.32 26.99
CA GLY A 62 29.28 41.12 26.25
C GLY A 62 29.63 40.49 24.92
N GLU A 63 29.95 41.37 24.04
CA GLU A 63 30.91 41.36 22.94
C GLU A 63 30.61 40.63 21.64
N GLY A 64 30.59 41.46 20.56
CA GLY A 64 30.85 41.06 19.20
C GLY A 64 30.17 41.89 18.15
N ASP A 65 30.70 43.05 17.88
CA ASP A 65 30.76 43.88 16.65
C ASP A 65 29.76 43.60 15.53
N SER A 66 28.94 44.60 15.21
CA SER A 66 28.93 45.26 13.88
C SER A 66 28.00 46.46 13.87
N ASP A 67 28.57 47.54 13.38
CA ASP A 67 28.08 48.88 13.19
C ASP A 67 26.65 49.00 12.66
N CYS A 68 25.79 49.63 13.44
CA CYS A 68 24.63 50.38 12.93
C CYS A 68 24.72 51.81 13.39
N VAL A 69 25.12 52.67 12.49
CA VAL A 69 25.13 54.12 12.65
C VAL A 69 23.69 54.62 12.67
N PHE A 70 23.27 55.09 13.85
CA PHE A 70 22.01 55.81 14.01
C PHE A 70 22.30 57.30 13.75
N VAL A 71 21.68 57.91 12.75
CA VAL A 71 21.67 59.36 12.51
C VAL A 71 20.32 59.89 13.04
N PRO A 72 20.31 60.82 14.02
CA PRO A 72 19.07 61.43 14.46
C PRO A 72 18.67 62.54 13.50
N ALA A 73 17.37 62.61 13.21
CA ALA A 73 16.74 63.66 12.44
C ALA A 73 16.77 65.05 13.21
N PRO A 74 16.92 66.18 12.53
CA PRO A 74 16.79 67.45 13.12
C PRO A 74 15.31 67.85 13.21
N SER A 75 14.91 68.24 14.43
CA SER A 75 13.62 68.82 14.72
C SER A 75 13.55 70.24 14.21
N THR A 76 12.60 70.56 13.37
CA THR A 76 12.13 71.89 13.05
C THR A 76 11.26 72.42 14.19
N SER A 77 11.61 73.57 14.77
CA SER A 77 10.66 74.41 15.49
C SER A 77 10.73 75.82 14.98
N CYS A 78 9.61 76.24 14.43
CA CYS A 78 9.33 77.63 14.09
C CYS A 78 9.11 78.50 15.37
N GLY A 79 9.55 79.74 15.36
CA GLY A 79 9.15 80.68 16.34
C GLY A 79 9.73 82.03 16.01
N GLY A 80 8.86 82.91 15.58
CA GLY A 80 9.13 84.23 15.08
C GLY A 80 9.29 85.34 16.17
N GLY A 81 9.61 86.48 15.72
CA GLY A 81 9.36 87.77 16.48
C GLY A 81 10.50 88.74 16.42
N THR A 82 10.45 89.66 15.49
CA THR A 82 10.38 91.09 15.51
C THR A 82 11.51 91.92 16.12
N SER A 83 11.98 92.81 15.27
CA SER A 83 12.21 94.24 15.37
C SER A 83 13.42 94.80 16.15
N GLY A 84 14.11 95.61 15.42
CA GLY A 84 14.55 96.91 15.94
C GLY A 84 16.02 97.27 15.78
N GLY A 85 16.30 98.09 14.82
CA GLY A 85 16.87 99.43 15.01
C GLY A 85 18.38 99.60 14.99
N GLY A 86 18.84 100.34 13.99
CA GLY A 86 19.82 101.37 14.20
C GLY A 86 21.27 101.08 13.81
N GLY A 87 21.67 101.69 12.68
CA GLY A 87 23.06 101.83 12.21
C GLY A 87 23.93 102.72 13.13
N PRO A 88 25.00 103.29 12.74
CA PRO A 88 25.70 103.38 11.45
C PRO A 88 27.23 103.12 11.49
N HIS A 89 27.82 103.09 10.35
CA HIS A 89 29.19 103.36 9.93
C HIS A 89 30.28 103.49 10.99
N GLN A 90 31.19 102.58 10.94
CA GLN A 90 32.61 102.91 11.04
C GLN A 90 33.41 102.04 10.11
N GLU A 91 33.83 102.77 9.01
CA GLU A 91 34.96 102.35 8.18
C GLU A 91 36.20 102.19 9.05
N ARG A 92 36.67 101.05 9.25
CA ARG A 92 38.08 100.83 9.55
C ARG A 92 38.73 100.24 8.27
N LYS A 93 39.35 101.20 7.54
CA LYS A 93 40.45 100.89 6.62
C LYS A 93 41.54 100.18 7.41
N LEU A 94 41.54 98.89 7.42
CA LEU A 94 42.70 98.12 7.80
C LEU A 94 43.57 98.05 6.53
N LYS A 95 44.71 98.68 6.65
CA LYS A 95 45.83 98.72 5.70
C LYS A 95 46.04 97.27 5.20
N GLN A 96 46.00 97.12 3.89
CA GLN A 96 46.60 95.98 3.19
C GLN A 96 48.09 95.93 3.52
N ALA A 97 48.46 95.27 4.58
CA ALA A 97 49.81 94.87 4.82
C ALA A 97 50.18 93.82 3.80
N THR A 98 51.09 94.17 2.96
CA THR A 98 51.71 93.34 1.97
C THR A 98 52.32 92.08 2.60
N LEU A 99 51.56 90.99 2.63
CA LEU A 99 52.07 89.63 2.87
C LEU A 99 52.50 89.03 1.50
N VAL A 100 53.42 89.72 0.86
CA VAL A 100 54.14 89.22 -0.31
C VAL A 100 55.56 88.99 0.17
N SER A 101 55.76 87.95 0.86
CA SER A 101 57.03 87.22 0.95
C SER A 101 56.86 86.19 2.06
N PHE A 102 56.73 85.02 1.64
CA PHE A 102 56.92 83.69 2.21
C PHE A 102 55.78 82.76 1.83
N GLY A 103 55.94 82.02 0.74
CA GLY A 103 55.33 80.70 0.52
C GLY A 103 53.81 80.50 0.64
N LEU A 104 53.07 81.47 1.30
CA LEU A 104 51.63 81.30 1.64
C LEU A 104 50.66 81.54 0.48
N ILE A 105 51.12 82.15 -0.67
CA ILE A 105 50.28 82.38 -1.83
C ILE A 105 50.16 81.08 -2.63
N ASN A 106 51.19 80.21 -2.63
CA ASN A 106 51.14 78.91 -3.26
C ASN A 106 50.24 77.96 -2.48
N ASP A 107 50.25 78.03 -1.13
CA ASP A 107 49.37 77.20 -0.30
C ASP A 107 47.89 77.59 -0.49
N ALA A 108 47.56 78.88 -0.57
CA ALA A 108 46.18 79.34 -0.80
C ALA A 108 45.62 78.87 -2.19
N SER A 109 46.48 78.83 -3.18
CA SER A 109 46.08 78.32 -4.51
C SER A 109 45.92 76.78 -4.51
N LEU A 110 46.76 76.06 -3.79
CA LEU A 110 46.66 74.63 -3.56
C LEU A 110 45.38 74.27 -2.78
N PHE A 111 45.08 74.96 -1.71
CA PHE A 111 43.86 74.81 -0.95
C PHE A 111 42.59 75.08 -1.77
N ARG A 112 42.59 76.10 -2.63
CA ARG A 112 41.47 76.39 -3.53
C ARG A 112 41.30 75.26 -4.56
N LYS A 113 42.38 74.72 -5.06
CA LYS A 113 42.33 73.60 -5.96
C LYS A 113 41.83 72.30 -5.28
N GLU A 114 42.33 72.03 -4.07
CA GLU A 114 41.87 70.88 -3.26
C GLU A 114 40.39 71.04 -2.86
N ILE A 115 39.90 72.25 -2.54
CA ILE A 115 38.48 72.53 -2.31
C ILE A 115 37.67 72.26 -3.58
N ALA A 116 38.11 72.73 -4.74
CA ALA A 116 37.42 72.50 -6.00
C ALA A 116 37.39 71.04 -6.39
N ASP A 117 38.48 70.27 -6.16
CA ASP A 117 38.55 68.87 -6.39
C ASP A 117 37.59 68.08 -5.45
N ARG A 118 37.47 68.53 -4.19
CA ARG A 118 36.49 67.94 -3.25
C ARG A 118 35.04 68.31 -3.58
N ASP A 119 34.78 69.53 -4.01
CA ASP A 119 33.46 69.94 -4.48
C ASP A 119 33.03 69.12 -5.70
N ALA A 120 33.93 68.84 -6.64
CA ALA A 120 33.68 67.96 -7.76
C ALA A 120 33.42 66.51 -7.33
N GLN A 121 34.15 66.01 -6.31
CA GLN A 121 33.88 64.70 -5.72
C GLN A 121 32.53 64.65 -5.02
N ILE A 122 32.15 65.70 -4.31
CA ILE A 122 30.83 65.80 -3.66
C ILE A 122 29.73 65.80 -4.70
N ASP A 123 29.87 66.52 -5.78
CA ASP A 123 28.86 66.52 -6.85
C ASP A 123 28.79 65.17 -7.58
N GLU A 124 29.89 64.49 -7.82
CA GLU A 124 29.92 63.14 -8.35
C GLU A 124 29.20 62.13 -7.39
N LEU A 125 29.48 62.25 -6.07
CA LEU A 125 28.82 61.42 -5.06
C LEU A 125 27.31 61.69 -4.95
N ARG A 126 26.91 62.95 -5.10
CA ARG A 126 25.48 63.34 -5.14
C ARG A 126 24.76 62.75 -6.35
N GLU A 127 25.41 62.77 -7.51
CA GLU A 127 24.87 62.20 -8.72
C GLU A 127 24.74 60.67 -8.59
N ARG A 128 25.78 60.02 -8.02
CA ARG A 128 25.71 58.58 -7.71
C ARG A 128 24.62 58.24 -6.69
N LEU A 129 24.44 59.06 -5.65
CA LEU A 129 23.40 58.93 -4.65
C LEU A 129 22.02 59.02 -5.30
N SER A 130 21.77 60.07 -6.09
CA SER A 130 20.52 60.24 -6.83
C SER A 130 20.21 59.06 -7.79
N SER A 131 21.24 58.57 -8.46
CA SER A 131 21.11 57.37 -9.33
C SER A 131 20.77 56.12 -8.52
N MET A 132 21.39 55.94 -7.35
CA MET A 132 21.06 54.81 -6.44
C MET A 132 19.67 54.95 -5.85
N GLU A 133 19.25 56.15 -5.43
CA GLU A 133 17.89 56.43 -4.95
C GLU A 133 16.83 56.06 -6.02
N SER A 134 17.07 56.46 -7.27
CA SER A 134 16.18 56.07 -8.38
C SER A 134 16.10 54.55 -8.55
N ARG A 135 17.25 53.85 -8.50
CA ARG A 135 17.30 52.39 -8.60
C ARG A 135 16.61 51.71 -7.42
N VAL A 136 16.71 52.23 -6.22
CA VAL A 136 16.02 51.74 -5.04
C VAL A 136 14.50 51.89 -5.22
N ALA A 137 14.04 53.07 -5.64
CA ALA A 137 12.62 53.31 -5.90
C ALA A 137 12.04 52.39 -7.00
N GLU A 138 12.80 52.14 -8.06
CA GLU A 138 12.43 51.18 -9.10
C GLU A 138 12.34 49.75 -8.55
N ALA A 139 13.32 49.34 -7.72
CA ALA A 139 13.34 48.01 -7.10
C ALA A 139 12.18 47.83 -6.10
N GLU A 140 11.88 48.86 -5.28
CA GLU A 140 10.73 48.83 -4.37
C GLU A 140 9.40 48.74 -5.12
N SER A 141 9.26 49.47 -6.23
CA SER A 141 8.08 49.38 -7.09
C SER A 141 7.91 47.99 -7.72
N ALA A 142 9.03 47.41 -8.20
CA ALA A 142 9.01 46.04 -8.75
C ALA A 142 8.69 44.97 -7.68
N LEU A 143 9.20 45.17 -6.45
CA LEU A 143 8.89 44.28 -5.32
C LEU A 143 7.40 44.36 -4.96
N ALA A 144 6.84 45.55 -4.81
CA ALA A 144 5.42 45.74 -4.54
C ALA A 144 4.52 45.13 -5.63
N ALA A 145 4.91 45.25 -6.90
CA ALA A 145 4.18 44.59 -8.02
C ALA A 145 4.26 43.07 -7.94
N SER A 146 5.43 42.51 -7.56
CA SER A 146 5.61 41.06 -7.36
C SER A 146 4.79 40.54 -6.18
N GLU A 147 4.76 41.26 -5.06
CA GLU A 147 3.95 40.92 -3.88
C GLU A 147 2.43 40.96 -4.20
N ALA A 148 1.99 41.93 -4.99
CA ALA A 148 0.60 41.98 -5.45
C ALA A 148 0.26 40.79 -6.36
N GLN A 149 1.17 40.36 -7.25
CA GLN A 149 0.99 39.19 -8.08
C GLN A 149 0.94 37.91 -7.23
N LEU A 150 1.85 37.76 -6.26
CA LEU A 150 1.85 36.60 -5.36
C LEU A 150 0.54 36.52 -4.56
N SER A 151 0.06 37.66 -4.04
CA SER A 151 -1.23 37.74 -3.33
C SER A 151 -2.40 37.28 -4.22
N GLN A 152 -2.41 37.72 -5.48
CA GLN A 152 -3.45 37.30 -6.44
C GLN A 152 -3.37 35.80 -6.76
N VAL A 153 -2.16 35.24 -6.91
CA VAL A 153 -1.96 33.80 -7.12
C VAL A 153 -2.41 33.02 -5.88
N ALA A 154 -2.08 33.48 -4.67
CA ALA A 154 -2.52 32.86 -3.41
C ALA A 154 -4.06 32.82 -3.31
N LEU A 155 -4.75 33.91 -3.59
CA LEU A 155 -6.22 33.95 -3.58
C LEU A 155 -6.84 33.00 -4.61
N ARG A 156 -6.25 32.89 -5.80
CA ARG A 156 -6.69 31.90 -6.80
C ARG A 156 -6.45 30.47 -6.33
N ALA A 157 -5.29 30.20 -5.73
CA ALA A 157 -4.97 28.87 -5.18
C ALA A 157 -5.97 28.47 -4.08
N GLU A 158 -6.29 29.36 -3.15
CA GLU A 158 -7.31 29.12 -2.11
C GLU A 158 -8.69 28.84 -2.71
N HIS A 159 -9.08 29.61 -3.75
CA HIS A 159 -10.33 29.36 -4.45
C HIS A 159 -10.37 27.96 -5.09
N TYR A 160 -9.31 27.56 -5.82
CA TYR A 160 -9.23 26.25 -6.44
C TYR A 160 -9.20 25.12 -5.40
N GLN A 161 -8.50 25.30 -4.28
CA GLN A 161 -8.50 24.33 -3.19
C GLN A 161 -9.89 24.15 -2.58
N ARG A 162 -10.66 25.23 -2.45
CA ARG A 162 -12.04 25.17 -1.96
C ARG A 162 -12.94 24.39 -2.91
N VAL A 163 -12.89 24.72 -4.21
CA VAL A 163 -13.66 24.01 -5.23
C VAL A 163 -13.28 22.53 -5.30
N LEU A 164 -11.98 22.24 -5.27
CA LEU A 164 -11.48 20.87 -5.27
C LEU A 164 -11.95 20.09 -4.03
N ARG A 165 -11.92 20.73 -2.86
CA ARG A 165 -12.44 20.13 -1.62
C ARG A 165 -13.92 19.78 -1.75
N GLU A 166 -14.75 20.72 -2.18
CA GLU A 166 -16.20 20.50 -2.35
C GLU A 166 -16.46 19.33 -3.32
N GLU A 167 -15.73 19.29 -4.42
CA GLU A 167 -15.86 18.23 -5.42
C GLU A 167 -15.41 16.87 -4.86
N MET A 168 -14.29 16.82 -4.15
CA MET A 168 -13.82 15.58 -3.51
C MET A 168 -14.77 15.10 -2.41
N LEU A 169 -15.33 16.00 -1.61
CA LEU A 169 -16.35 15.66 -0.62
C LEU A 169 -17.62 15.11 -1.28
N ARG A 170 -18.06 15.71 -2.39
CA ARG A 170 -19.19 15.22 -3.18
C ARG A 170 -18.91 13.82 -3.73
N THR A 171 -17.75 13.64 -4.35
CA THR A 171 -17.29 12.36 -4.89
C THR A 171 -17.21 11.29 -3.82
N ALA A 172 -16.68 11.61 -2.63
CA ALA A 172 -16.61 10.66 -1.50
C ALA A 172 -18.00 10.22 -1.03
N ARG A 173 -18.94 11.15 -0.89
CA ARG A 173 -20.34 10.82 -0.53
C ARG A 173 -21.02 9.96 -1.59
N GLN A 174 -20.83 10.30 -2.86
CA GLN A 174 -21.38 9.55 -3.98
C GLN A 174 -20.83 8.13 -4.03
N ALA A 175 -19.50 7.96 -3.95
CA ALA A 175 -18.86 6.65 -3.94
C ALA A 175 -19.34 5.76 -2.78
N LYS A 176 -19.50 6.34 -1.58
CA LYS A 176 -20.07 5.62 -0.42
C LYS A 176 -21.51 5.19 -0.67
N SER A 177 -22.36 6.06 -1.27
CA SER A 177 -23.74 5.74 -1.63
C SER A 177 -23.82 4.65 -2.69
N ASP A 178 -22.99 4.75 -3.74
CA ASP A 178 -22.98 3.78 -4.85
C ASP A 178 -22.50 2.39 -4.39
N ALA A 179 -21.51 2.32 -3.51
CA ALA A 179 -21.07 1.06 -2.91
C ALA A 179 -22.23 0.35 -2.18
N ARG A 180 -23.00 1.08 -1.37
CA ARG A 180 -24.18 0.52 -0.66
C ARG A 180 -25.28 0.08 -1.60
N ARG A 181 -25.54 0.86 -2.65
CA ARG A 181 -26.53 0.51 -3.70
C ARG A 181 -26.10 -0.75 -4.45
N ALA A 182 -24.83 -0.85 -4.83
CA ALA A 182 -24.28 -2.04 -5.48
C ALA A 182 -24.36 -3.28 -4.59
N LEU A 183 -24.09 -3.15 -3.27
CA LEU A 183 -24.28 -4.25 -2.32
C LEU A 183 -25.75 -4.69 -2.26
N HIS A 184 -26.68 -3.75 -2.16
CA HIS A 184 -28.12 -4.07 -2.09
C HIS A 184 -28.59 -4.83 -3.34
N GLN A 185 -28.12 -4.42 -4.53
CA GLN A 185 -28.42 -5.13 -5.77
C GLN A 185 -27.87 -6.56 -5.76
N LYS A 186 -26.62 -6.75 -5.35
CA LYS A 186 -25.96 -8.07 -5.25
C LYS A 186 -26.58 -9.00 -4.22
N HIS A 187 -27.24 -8.47 -3.18
CA HIS A 187 -27.96 -9.29 -2.21
C HIS A 187 -29.03 -10.17 -2.87
N PHE A 188 -29.77 -9.65 -3.85
CA PHE A 188 -30.80 -10.42 -4.56
C PHE A 188 -30.19 -11.49 -5.48
N GLU A 189 -29.05 -11.17 -6.09
CA GLU A 189 -28.37 -12.06 -7.04
C GLU A 189 -27.63 -13.21 -6.34
N LEU A 190 -26.75 -12.86 -5.40
CA LEU A 190 -25.83 -13.80 -4.75
C LEU A 190 -26.37 -14.37 -3.45
N GLY A 191 -27.02 -13.54 -2.63
CA GLY A 191 -27.53 -13.88 -1.31
C GLY A 191 -27.24 -12.82 -0.27
N GLN A 192 -27.67 -13.08 0.97
CA GLN A 192 -27.52 -12.15 2.09
C GLN A 192 -27.20 -12.87 3.40
N ILE A 193 -26.61 -12.14 4.33
CA ILE A 193 -26.45 -12.59 5.71
C ILE A 193 -27.75 -12.30 6.43
N ALA A 194 -28.41 -13.31 6.98
CA ALA A 194 -29.61 -13.20 7.79
C ALA A 194 -29.33 -13.67 9.22
N MET A 195 -29.95 -13.00 10.20
CA MET A 195 -29.90 -13.43 11.60
C MET A 195 -30.91 -14.56 11.82
N TRP A 196 -30.47 -15.71 12.32
CA TRP A 196 -31.35 -16.79 12.67
C TRP A 196 -32.02 -16.48 14.04
N HIS A 197 -33.33 -16.26 14.02
CA HIS A 197 -34.07 -15.75 15.18
C HIS A 197 -33.95 -16.61 16.44
N SER A 198 -33.75 -17.92 16.33
CA SER A 198 -33.67 -18.83 17.48
C SER A 198 -32.30 -18.91 18.14
N SER A 199 -31.20 -18.61 17.43
CA SER A 199 -29.83 -18.77 17.93
C SER A 199 -28.99 -17.49 17.92
N GLY A 200 -29.50 -16.41 17.33
CA GLY A 200 -28.72 -15.17 17.14
C GLY A 200 -27.46 -15.34 16.24
N ARG A 201 -27.37 -16.44 15.49
CA ARG A 201 -26.25 -16.70 14.58
C ARG A 201 -26.52 -16.12 13.21
N GLU A 202 -25.49 -15.57 12.61
CA GLU A 202 -25.52 -15.17 11.22
C GLU A 202 -25.52 -16.41 10.32
N VAL A 203 -26.47 -16.47 9.38
CA VAL A 203 -26.60 -17.54 8.38
C VAL A 203 -26.64 -16.90 7.01
N TRP A 204 -25.92 -17.50 6.08
CA TRP A 204 -26.00 -17.12 4.68
C TRP A 204 -27.25 -17.69 4.03
N VAL A 205 -28.04 -16.84 3.39
CA VAL A 205 -29.21 -17.21 2.58
C VAL A 205 -28.88 -16.97 1.12
N GLU A 206 -28.91 -18.04 0.32
CA GLU A 206 -28.58 -17.98 -1.11
C GLU A 206 -29.56 -17.11 -1.89
N GLY A 207 -29.03 -16.33 -2.82
CA GLY A 207 -29.79 -15.53 -3.78
C GLY A 207 -30.36 -16.34 -4.96
N ASN A 208 -30.73 -15.67 -6.02
CA ASN A 208 -31.38 -16.30 -7.18
C ASN A 208 -30.37 -17.09 -8.05
N ARG A 209 -29.21 -16.51 -8.36
CA ARG A 209 -28.20 -17.15 -9.24
C ARG A 209 -27.69 -18.50 -8.72
N PRO A 210 -27.30 -18.67 -7.44
CA PRO A 210 -26.94 -19.97 -6.90
C PRO A 210 -28.07 -21.00 -7.01
N LYS A 211 -29.31 -20.61 -6.71
CA LYS A 211 -30.49 -21.50 -6.78
C LYS A 211 -30.75 -21.98 -8.21
N GLU A 212 -30.67 -21.07 -9.18
CA GLU A 212 -30.84 -21.38 -10.60
C GLU A 212 -29.78 -22.38 -11.08
N LEU A 213 -28.49 -22.21 -10.68
CA LEU A 213 -27.44 -23.15 -11.04
C LEU A 213 -27.62 -24.52 -10.39
N ILE A 214 -28.14 -24.59 -9.16
CA ILE A 214 -28.44 -25.87 -8.51
C ILE A 214 -29.56 -26.58 -9.27
N MET A 215 -30.66 -25.89 -9.59
CA MET A 215 -31.76 -26.45 -10.38
C MET A 215 -31.29 -26.95 -11.75
N GLN A 216 -30.48 -26.15 -12.47
CA GLN A 216 -29.92 -26.58 -13.77
C GLN A 216 -29.05 -27.82 -13.64
N LEU A 217 -28.26 -27.93 -12.56
CA LEU A 217 -27.42 -29.10 -12.33
C LEU A 217 -28.25 -30.34 -12.04
N GLU A 218 -29.33 -30.23 -11.25
CA GLU A 218 -30.25 -31.28 -10.92
C GLU A 218 -30.98 -31.78 -12.18
N GLU A 219 -31.49 -30.85 -13.01
CA GLU A 219 -32.16 -31.18 -14.30
C GLU A 219 -31.21 -31.89 -15.25
N LEU A 220 -30.00 -31.36 -15.49
CA LEU A 220 -29.02 -31.98 -16.37
C LEU A 220 -28.56 -33.36 -15.85
N SER A 221 -28.43 -33.49 -14.52
CA SER A 221 -28.06 -34.77 -13.90
C SER A 221 -29.15 -35.82 -14.06
N SER A 222 -30.42 -35.46 -13.83
CA SER A 222 -31.57 -36.35 -14.04
C SER A 222 -31.67 -36.78 -15.48
N ARG A 223 -31.53 -35.85 -16.44
CA ARG A 223 -31.54 -36.19 -17.87
C ARG A 223 -30.40 -37.08 -18.28
N ARG A 224 -29.20 -36.86 -17.74
CA ARG A 224 -28.04 -37.70 -17.99
C ARG A 224 -28.29 -39.15 -17.51
N ASP A 225 -28.88 -39.28 -16.33
CA ASP A 225 -29.16 -40.62 -15.75
C ASP A 225 -30.22 -41.36 -16.57
N GLU A 226 -31.27 -40.67 -17.07
CA GLU A 226 -32.25 -41.19 -18.02
C GLU A 226 -31.58 -41.70 -19.33
N VAL A 227 -30.72 -40.88 -19.94
CA VAL A 227 -30.00 -41.22 -21.16
C VAL A 227 -29.03 -42.37 -20.94
N GLU A 228 -28.43 -42.47 -19.77
CA GLU A 228 -27.55 -43.58 -19.37
C GLU A 228 -28.32 -44.92 -19.35
N GLU A 229 -29.54 -44.92 -18.81
CA GLU A 229 -30.40 -46.11 -18.80
C GLU A 229 -30.85 -46.51 -20.22
N LEU A 230 -31.23 -45.54 -21.07
CA LEU A 230 -31.57 -45.78 -22.48
C LEU A 230 -30.39 -46.33 -23.25
N LYS A 231 -29.18 -45.79 -23.02
CA LYS A 231 -27.94 -46.31 -23.62
C LYS A 231 -27.67 -47.76 -23.21
N LYS A 232 -27.77 -48.06 -21.89
CA LYS A 232 -27.61 -49.44 -21.39
C LYS A 232 -28.63 -50.42 -22.02
N ALA A 233 -29.88 -49.97 -22.17
CA ALA A 233 -30.91 -50.77 -22.82
C ALA A 233 -30.61 -51.03 -24.31
N ALA A 234 -30.18 -50.01 -25.05
CA ALA A 234 -29.75 -50.12 -26.45
C ALA A 234 -28.53 -51.05 -26.60
N GLU A 235 -27.51 -50.90 -25.74
CA GLU A 235 -26.34 -51.83 -25.71
C GLU A 235 -26.73 -53.28 -25.44
N LYS A 236 -27.66 -53.50 -24.51
CA LYS A 236 -28.19 -54.84 -24.23
C LYS A 236 -28.93 -55.42 -25.43
N ARG A 237 -29.72 -54.59 -26.12
CA ARG A 237 -30.46 -55.02 -27.33
C ARG A 237 -29.51 -55.38 -28.44
N VAL A 238 -28.49 -54.57 -28.74
CA VAL A 238 -27.46 -54.90 -29.74
C VAL A 238 -26.78 -56.26 -29.41
N ARG A 239 -26.38 -56.48 -28.14
CA ARG A 239 -25.75 -57.74 -27.71
C ARG A 239 -26.70 -58.93 -27.84
N GLN A 240 -28.00 -58.78 -27.62
CA GLN A 240 -29.01 -59.81 -27.83
C GLN A 240 -29.14 -60.15 -29.29
N LEU A 241 -29.29 -59.17 -30.18
CA LEU A 241 -29.41 -59.34 -31.61
C LEU A 241 -28.17 -60.06 -32.22
N LEU A 242 -26.96 -59.63 -31.78
CA LEU A 242 -25.71 -60.30 -32.19
C LEU A 242 -25.57 -61.72 -31.71
N ARG A 243 -26.14 -62.11 -30.56
CA ARG A 243 -26.14 -63.52 -30.07
C ARG A 243 -27.17 -64.41 -30.76
N SER A 244 -28.24 -63.80 -31.29
CA SER A 244 -29.29 -64.54 -32.02
C SER A 244 -28.98 -64.72 -33.53
N SER A 245 -27.90 -64.12 -34.01
CA SER A 245 -27.41 -64.24 -35.38
C SER A 245 -26.34 -65.36 -35.45
N ASP A 246 -26.70 -66.58 -35.83
CA ASP A 246 -25.76 -67.57 -36.37
C ASP A 246 -25.33 -67.12 -37.77
N GLU A 247 -24.04 -67.34 -38.13
CA GLU A 247 -23.42 -66.79 -39.36
C GLU A 247 -24.17 -67.06 -40.66
N ASP A 248 -25.07 -68.10 -40.69
CA ASP A 248 -25.81 -68.54 -41.89
C ASP A 248 -27.30 -68.13 -41.98
N SER A 249 -27.85 -67.38 -40.98
CA SER A 249 -29.29 -67.02 -40.93
C SER A 249 -29.61 -65.53 -40.66
N MET A 250 -28.83 -64.59 -41.21
CA MET A 250 -29.08 -63.19 -41.09
C MET A 250 -30.23 -62.76 -42.00
N THR A 251 -31.45 -62.63 -41.45
CA THR A 251 -32.61 -62.13 -42.19
C THR A 251 -32.55 -60.65 -42.37
N PRO A 252 -33.14 -60.07 -43.47
CA PRO A 252 -33.18 -58.58 -43.64
C PRO A 252 -33.85 -57.88 -42.48
N GLU A 253 -34.81 -58.44 -41.80
CA GLU A 253 -35.51 -57.94 -40.64
C GLU A 253 -34.57 -57.85 -39.42
N LEU A 254 -33.72 -58.85 -39.21
CA LEU A 254 -32.73 -58.85 -38.14
C LEU A 254 -31.61 -57.80 -38.39
N GLN A 255 -31.19 -57.62 -39.65
CA GLN A 255 -30.24 -56.63 -40.06
C GLN A 255 -30.77 -55.19 -39.77
N ASN A 256 -32.03 -54.95 -40.16
CA ASN A 256 -32.66 -53.64 -39.87
C ASN A 256 -32.80 -53.40 -38.37
N ALA A 257 -33.24 -54.35 -37.57
CA ALA A 257 -33.35 -54.23 -36.11
C ALA A 257 -31.98 -54.00 -35.43
N LEU A 258 -30.90 -54.59 -35.95
CA LEU A 258 -29.55 -54.39 -35.49
C LEU A 258 -29.07 -52.98 -35.82
N MET A 259 -29.31 -52.52 -37.07
CA MET A 259 -28.94 -51.16 -37.52
C MET A 259 -29.66 -50.08 -36.71
N GLU A 260 -30.99 -50.17 -36.51
CA GLU A 260 -31.76 -49.26 -35.68
C GLU A 260 -31.25 -49.21 -34.23
N SER A 261 -30.91 -50.40 -33.66
CA SER A 261 -30.39 -50.47 -32.28
C SER A 261 -28.97 -49.88 -32.15
N GLN A 262 -28.14 -50.00 -33.20
CA GLN A 262 -26.80 -49.39 -33.27
C GLN A 262 -26.90 -47.85 -33.43
N GLU A 263 -27.79 -47.35 -34.27
CA GLU A 263 -28.06 -45.93 -34.44
C GLU A 263 -28.55 -45.31 -33.12
N ALA A 264 -29.53 -45.97 -32.45
CA ALA A 264 -30.02 -45.52 -31.14
C ALA A 264 -28.88 -45.49 -30.10
N MET A 265 -28.01 -46.52 -30.07
CA MET A 265 -26.86 -46.54 -29.17
C MET A 265 -25.87 -45.40 -29.45
N GLN A 266 -25.59 -45.06 -30.72
CA GLN A 266 -24.73 -43.96 -31.10
C GLN A 266 -25.35 -42.63 -30.69
N LEU A 267 -26.66 -42.42 -30.91
CA LEU A 267 -27.40 -41.24 -30.52
C LEU A 267 -27.31 -41.00 -29.00
N TYR A 268 -27.64 -42.03 -28.19
CA TYR A 268 -27.59 -41.91 -26.72
C TYR A 268 -26.15 -41.74 -26.22
N THR A 269 -25.14 -42.31 -26.88
CA THR A 269 -23.73 -42.07 -26.53
C THR A 269 -23.32 -40.63 -26.79
N SER A 270 -23.73 -40.05 -27.89
CA SER A 270 -23.48 -38.63 -28.22
C SER A 270 -24.20 -37.67 -27.25
N GLU A 271 -25.49 -37.93 -26.97
CA GLU A 271 -26.29 -37.17 -26.03
C GLU A 271 -25.69 -37.22 -24.61
N PHE A 272 -25.28 -38.41 -24.13
CA PHE A 272 -24.63 -38.59 -22.84
C PHE A 272 -23.33 -37.79 -22.73
N ALA A 273 -22.49 -37.74 -23.77
CA ALA A 273 -21.28 -36.95 -23.81
C ALA A 273 -21.56 -35.44 -23.80
N ALA A 274 -22.59 -34.99 -24.54
CA ALA A 274 -23.03 -33.60 -24.58
C ALA A 274 -23.55 -33.13 -23.21
N LEU A 275 -24.37 -33.95 -22.53
CA LEU A 275 -24.85 -33.68 -21.17
C LEU A 275 -23.69 -33.65 -20.17
N GLY A 276 -22.70 -34.53 -20.28
CA GLY A 276 -21.48 -34.52 -19.49
C GLY A 276 -20.72 -33.17 -19.61
N SER A 277 -20.59 -32.67 -20.84
CA SER A 277 -19.96 -31.35 -21.10
C SER A 277 -20.77 -30.20 -20.53
N SER A 278 -22.10 -30.27 -20.63
CA SER A 278 -22.99 -29.24 -20.06
C SER A 278 -22.92 -29.21 -18.53
N ILE A 279 -22.92 -30.36 -17.87
CA ILE A 279 -22.75 -30.51 -16.42
C ILE A 279 -21.40 -29.90 -15.97
N GLN A 280 -20.34 -30.21 -16.72
CA GLN A 280 -19.02 -29.63 -16.43
C GLN A 280 -19.01 -28.10 -16.54
N ALA A 281 -19.68 -27.52 -17.54
CA ALA A 281 -19.81 -26.09 -17.71
C ALA A 281 -20.59 -25.44 -16.55
N VAL A 282 -21.67 -26.08 -16.07
CA VAL A 282 -22.43 -25.57 -14.91
C VAL A 282 -21.58 -25.64 -13.63
N LYS A 283 -20.84 -26.73 -13.40
CA LYS A 283 -19.91 -26.85 -12.26
C LYS A 283 -18.82 -25.77 -12.28
N GLN A 284 -18.30 -25.45 -13.46
CA GLN A 284 -17.33 -24.36 -13.61
C GLN A 284 -17.95 -23.00 -13.22
N ARG A 285 -19.18 -22.71 -13.65
CA ARG A 285 -19.90 -21.51 -13.24
C ARG A 285 -20.18 -21.46 -11.74
N GLN A 286 -20.44 -22.60 -11.09
CA GLN A 286 -20.58 -22.67 -9.63
C GLN A 286 -19.28 -22.26 -8.92
N LEU A 287 -18.11 -22.72 -9.39
CA LEU A 287 -16.81 -22.32 -8.84
C LEU A 287 -16.57 -20.82 -8.99
N GLU A 288 -16.90 -20.25 -10.15
CA GLU A 288 -16.80 -18.81 -10.39
C GLU A 288 -17.72 -18.03 -9.45
N LEU A 289 -18.95 -18.52 -9.25
CA LEU A 289 -19.93 -17.92 -8.33
C LEU A 289 -19.45 -17.99 -6.88
N ASP A 290 -18.81 -19.06 -6.45
CA ASP A 290 -18.21 -19.18 -5.11
C ASP A 290 -17.09 -18.16 -4.89
N HIS A 291 -16.27 -17.90 -5.90
CA HIS A 291 -15.27 -16.83 -5.84
C HIS A 291 -15.92 -15.45 -5.74
N GLU A 292 -16.98 -15.20 -6.53
CA GLU A 292 -17.74 -13.95 -6.47
C GLU A 292 -18.40 -13.75 -5.10
N LYS A 293 -18.98 -14.81 -4.53
CA LYS A 293 -19.56 -14.82 -3.18
C LYS A 293 -18.53 -14.46 -2.10
N LYS A 294 -17.32 -15.05 -2.15
CA LYS A 294 -16.24 -14.74 -1.20
C LYS A 294 -15.82 -13.28 -1.29
N ALA A 295 -15.69 -12.74 -2.51
CA ALA A 295 -15.38 -11.34 -2.74
C ALA A 295 -16.51 -10.42 -2.23
N PHE A 296 -17.76 -10.81 -2.44
CA PHE A 296 -18.93 -10.09 -1.98
C PHE A 296 -19.05 -10.06 -0.45
N LEU A 297 -18.79 -11.18 0.23
CA LEU A 297 -18.74 -11.24 1.70
C LEU A 297 -17.64 -10.33 2.27
N LYS A 298 -16.47 -10.25 1.61
CA LYS A 298 -15.41 -9.31 2.00
C LYS A 298 -15.89 -7.86 1.88
N GLU A 299 -16.64 -7.54 0.82
CA GLU A 299 -17.16 -6.19 0.59
C GLU A 299 -18.30 -5.83 1.57
N ILE A 300 -19.19 -6.77 1.90
CA ILE A 300 -20.20 -6.58 2.96
C ILE A 300 -19.52 -6.21 4.28
N ARG A 301 -18.51 -6.98 4.70
CA ARG A 301 -17.76 -6.70 5.94
C ARG A 301 -17.09 -5.33 5.88
N ARG A 302 -16.44 -5.00 4.77
CA ARG A 302 -15.80 -3.70 4.59
C ARG A 302 -16.78 -2.53 4.76
N VAL A 303 -17.96 -2.61 4.13
CA VAL A 303 -18.98 -1.56 4.24
C VAL A 303 -19.59 -1.54 5.64
N SER A 304 -19.81 -2.68 6.27
CA SER A 304 -20.26 -2.75 7.67
C SER A 304 -19.24 -2.13 8.63
N ASP A 305 -17.95 -2.39 8.45
CA ASP A 305 -16.88 -1.78 9.22
C ASP A 305 -16.79 -0.27 8.99
N GLU A 306 -17.01 0.17 7.72
CA GLU A 306 -17.06 1.58 7.35
C GLU A 306 -18.24 2.29 8.02
N ASP A 307 -19.44 1.66 8.03
CA ASP A 307 -20.64 2.20 8.68
C ASP A 307 -20.51 2.29 10.20
N ALA A 308 -19.79 1.35 10.81
CA ALA A 308 -19.50 1.33 12.24
C ALA A 308 -18.32 2.24 12.64
N SER A 309 -17.62 2.86 11.68
CA SER A 309 -16.50 3.75 11.97
C SER A 309 -16.97 5.15 12.36
N GLU A 310 -16.32 5.76 13.36
CA GLU A 310 -16.57 7.17 13.72
C GLU A 310 -16.18 8.13 12.58
N PHE A 311 -15.31 7.70 11.64
CA PHE A 311 -14.92 8.48 10.47
C PHE A 311 -15.94 8.41 9.32
N MET A 312 -17.04 7.67 9.50
CA MET A 312 -18.13 7.67 8.50
C MET A 312 -18.72 9.06 8.29
N ALA A 313 -18.92 9.79 9.38
CA ALA A 313 -19.43 11.17 9.38
C ALA A 313 -18.31 12.21 9.16
N VAL A 314 -17.07 11.89 9.51
CA VAL A 314 -15.90 12.77 9.35
C VAL A 314 -15.32 12.56 7.96
N LEU A 315 -15.61 13.51 7.07
CA LEU A 315 -15.20 13.38 5.67
C LEU A 315 -13.79 13.90 5.39
N ALA A 316 -13.19 14.69 6.29
CA ALA A 316 -11.86 15.23 6.11
C ALA A 316 -11.11 15.35 7.44
N ILE A 317 -9.80 15.06 7.43
CA ILE A 317 -8.90 15.08 8.58
C ILE A 317 -7.61 15.84 8.26
N GLY A 318 -6.78 16.07 9.30
CA GLY A 318 -5.52 16.78 9.19
C GLY A 318 -5.68 18.29 9.31
N GLN A 319 -4.54 19.01 9.35
CA GLN A 319 -4.53 20.46 9.48
C GLN A 319 -5.25 21.09 8.27
N GLY A 320 -6.18 22.02 8.53
CA GLY A 320 -6.99 22.62 7.48
C GLY A 320 -7.88 21.64 6.71
N GLN A 321 -8.16 20.42 7.26
CA GLN A 321 -8.93 19.37 6.60
C GLN A 321 -8.31 18.92 5.26
N ARG A 322 -7.00 18.77 5.22
CA ARG A 322 -6.21 18.46 4.03
C ARG A 322 -6.58 17.14 3.38
N TYR A 323 -6.89 16.11 4.16
CA TYR A 323 -7.12 14.75 3.68
C TYR A 323 -8.60 14.39 3.68
N VAL A 324 -9.21 14.23 2.50
CA VAL A 324 -10.62 13.84 2.33
C VAL A 324 -10.72 12.31 2.34
N LEU A 325 -11.39 11.75 3.36
CA LEU A 325 -11.59 10.31 3.53
C LEU A 325 -12.66 9.78 2.56
N MET A 326 -12.29 8.87 1.68
CA MET A 326 -13.16 8.40 0.60
C MET A 326 -13.76 7.02 0.89
N GLN A 327 -12.93 6.05 1.26
CA GLN A 327 -13.32 4.64 1.41
C GLN A 327 -12.44 3.96 2.46
N LEU A 328 -13.04 3.13 3.31
CA LEU A 328 -12.30 2.25 4.20
C LEU A 328 -11.62 1.14 3.36
N LEU A 329 -10.31 0.98 3.50
CA LEU A 329 -9.53 -0.08 2.83
C LEU A 329 -9.41 -1.33 3.71
N GLY A 330 -9.29 -1.14 5.02
CA GLY A 330 -9.19 -2.21 5.98
C GLY A 330 -9.30 -1.73 7.41
N LYS A 331 -9.72 -2.63 8.31
CA LYS A 331 -9.83 -2.40 9.75
C LYS A 331 -9.02 -3.44 10.48
N GLY A 332 -8.09 -2.99 11.30
CA GLY A 332 -7.35 -3.82 12.25
C GLY A 332 -7.94 -3.73 13.64
N GLY A 333 -7.34 -4.43 14.60
CA GLY A 333 -7.81 -4.39 15.99
C GLY A 333 -7.83 -3.00 16.61
N PHE A 334 -6.87 -2.15 16.24
CA PHE A 334 -6.70 -0.81 16.83
C PHE A 334 -6.38 0.26 15.78
N SER A 335 -6.56 -0.04 14.51
CA SER A 335 -6.31 0.92 13.43
C SER A 335 -7.27 0.70 12.27
N GLU A 336 -7.56 1.78 11.57
CA GLU A 336 -8.32 1.79 10.33
C GLU A 336 -7.45 2.38 9.21
N VAL A 337 -7.48 1.79 8.03
CA VAL A 337 -6.78 2.32 6.85
C VAL A 337 -7.82 2.83 5.87
N TRP A 338 -7.72 4.12 5.55
CA TRP A 338 -8.64 4.78 4.63
C TRP A 338 -7.94 5.22 3.36
N LYS A 339 -8.56 4.99 2.21
CA LYS A 339 -8.25 5.73 1.00
C LYS A 339 -8.69 7.17 1.18
N ALA A 340 -7.76 8.10 0.99
CA ALA A 340 -8.03 9.52 1.10
C ALA A 340 -7.49 10.28 -0.10
N PHE A 341 -7.96 11.51 -0.29
CA PHE A 341 -7.42 12.44 -1.28
C PHE A 341 -6.73 13.61 -0.57
N ASP A 342 -5.46 13.82 -0.90
CA ASP A 342 -4.65 14.94 -0.42
C ASP A 342 -4.96 16.18 -1.27
N LEU A 343 -5.61 17.18 -0.66
CA LEU A 343 -6.00 18.42 -1.33
C LEU A 343 -4.81 19.35 -1.65
N GLN A 344 -3.68 19.18 -0.97
CA GLN A 344 -2.50 20.00 -1.20
C GLN A 344 -1.69 19.47 -2.39
N ASP A 345 -1.42 18.16 -2.41
CA ASP A 345 -0.59 17.53 -3.43
C ASP A 345 -1.41 16.91 -4.57
N ALA A 346 -2.74 17.07 -4.55
CA ALA A 346 -3.70 16.59 -5.56
C ALA A 346 -3.52 15.11 -5.92
N ARG A 347 -3.32 14.23 -4.92
CA ARG A 347 -3.07 12.80 -5.09
C ARG A 347 -3.89 11.93 -4.14
N TYR A 348 -4.08 10.67 -4.49
CA TYR A 348 -4.63 9.68 -3.56
C TYR A 348 -3.55 9.18 -2.61
N VAL A 349 -3.94 9.02 -1.34
CA VAL A 349 -3.09 8.54 -0.25
C VAL A 349 -3.82 7.48 0.57
N ALA A 350 -3.08 6.71 1.36
CA ALA A 350 -3.61 5.80 2.36
C ALA A 350 -3.37 6.40 3.76
N CYS A 351 -4.45 6.69 4.49
CA CYS A 351 -4.38 7.19 5.86
C CYS A 351 -4.59 6.02 6.83
N LYS A 352 -3.56 5.62 7.55
CA LYS A 352 -3.64 4.63 8.65
C LYS A 352 -3.89 5.40 9.95
N ILE A 353 -5.10 5.27 10.47
CA ILE A 353 -5.57 5.97 11.68
C ILE A 353 -5.47 5.00 12.84
N HIS A 354 -4.58 5.29 13.77
CA HIS A 354 -4.37 4.53 14.99
C HIS A 354 -5.20 5.11 16.12
N ARG A 355 -5.92 4.24 16.84
CA ARG A 355 -6.74 4.62 17.98
C ARG A 355 -6.15 4.05 19.26
N VAL A 356 -5.84 4.93 20.20
CA VAL A 356 -5.48 4.56 21.57
C VAL A 356 -6.76 4.49 22.40
N GLN A 357 -7.13 3.30 22.86
CA GLN A 357 -8.37 3.13 23.63
C GLN A 357 -8.24 3.76 25.02
N ARG A 358 -9.27 4.49 25.43
CA ARG A 358 -9.28 5.19 26.74
C ARG A 358 -9.31 4.23 27.91
N GLU A 359 -9.90 3.05 27.71
CA GLU A 359 -10.05 1.99 28.71
C GLU A 359 -8.73 1.25 29.02
N TRP A 360 -7.74 1.43 28.17
CA TRP A 360 -6.43 0.81 28.38
C TRP A 360 -5.70 1.42 29.58
N SER A 361 -4.94 0.58 30.29
CA SER A 361 -4.01 1.07 31.30
C SER A 361 -3.01 2.06 30.69
N ALA A 362 -2.51 3.00 31.50
CA ALA A 362 -1.48 3.95 31.03
C ALA A 362 -0.26 3.24 30.46
N GLN A 363 0.11 2.10 31.02
CA GLN A 363 1.24 1.28 30.55
C GLN A 363 0.95 0.65 29.18
N THR A 364 -0.26 0.14 28.94
CA THR A 364 -0.68 -0.43 27.65
C THR A 364 -0.70 0.64 26.59
N ARG A 365 -1.24 1.84 26.90
CA ARG A 365 -1.26 2.99 25.97
C ARG A 365 0.16 3.41 25.57
N LEU A 366 1.07 3.52 26.56
CA LEU A 366 2.45 3.88 26.31
C LEU A 366 3.18 2.82 25.47
N HIS A 367 2.92 1.54 25.73
CA HIS A 367 3.51 0.44 24.96
C HIS A 367 3.02 0.47 23.50
N TYR A 368 1.71 0.63 23.28
CA TYR A 368 1.15 0.73 21.93
C TYR A 368 1.73 1.93 21.16
N ARG A 369 1.79 3.10 21.82
CA ARG A 369 2.36 4.30 21.20
C ARG A 369 3.82 4.12 20.83
N ARG A 370 4.64 3.53 21.68
CA ARG A 370 6.05 3.22 21.36
C ARG A 370 6.20 2.29 20.16
N HIS A 371 5.29 1.34 19.97
CA HIS A 371 5.31 0.47 18.79
C HIS A 371 5.00 1.26 17.52
N ALA A 372 3.99 2.10 17.56
CA ALA A 372 3.62 2.94 16.43
C ALA A 372 4.68 4.00 16.11
N ASP A 373 5.25 4.66 17.12
CA ASP A 373 6.35 5.62 16.94
C ASP A 373 7.59 4.96 16.30
N ARG A 374 7.84 3.67 16.65
CA ARG A 374 8.92 2.89 16.02
C ARG A 374 8.62 2.60 14.54
N GLU A 375 7.39 2.18 14.22
CA GLU A 375 6.96 1.96 12.83
C GLU A 375 7.18 3.23 12.01
N LEU A 376 6.74 4.39 12.54
CA LEU A 376 6.90 5.68 11.90
C LEU A 376 8.37 6.08 11.74
N ALA A 377 9.18 5.90 12.78
CA ALA A 377 10.62 6.21 12.73
C ALA A 377 11.32 5.40 11.63
N ILE A 378 10.97 4.13 11.46
CA ILE A 378 11.46 3.30 10.37
C ILE A 378 10.98 3.87 9.03
N MET A 379 9.68 4.10 8.86
CA MET A 379 9.11 4.53 7.58
C MET A 379 9.62 5.89 7.12
N ARG A 380 9.95 6.81 8.02
CA ARG A 380 10.53 8.13 7.69
C ARG A 380 11.88 8.03 6.96
N THR A 381 12.67 7.01 7.27
CA THR A 381 14.00 6.82 6.69
C THR A 381 13.98 6.06 5.37
N LEU A 382 12.85 5.39 5.05
CA LEU A 382 12.78 4.48 3.91
C LEU A 382 12.39 5.21 2.61
N GLN A 383 13.24 5.08 1.58
CA GLN A 383 12.98 5.56 0.22
C GLN A 383 13.43 4.50 -0.79
N HIS A 384 12.48 3.69 -1.23
CA HIS A 384 12.75 2.64 -2.21
C HIS A 384 11.53 2.45 -3.13
N PRO A 385 11.69 2.18 -4.44
CA PRO A 385 10.57 2.04 -5.37
C PRO A 385 9.55 0.96 -4.99
N HIS A 386 9.99 -0.10 -4.29
CA HIS A 386 9.14 -1.23 -3.89
C HIS A 386 8.78 -1.23 -2.39
N LEU A 387 8.96 -0.11 -1.70
CA LEU A 387 8.46 0.10 -0.34
C LEU A 387 7.41 1.21 -0.34
N THR A 388 6.37 1.08 0.49
CA THR A 388 5.36 2.13 0.67
C THR A 388 5.99 3.34 1.35
N ARG A 389 5.90 4.50 0.72
CA ARG A 389 6.45 5.76 1.23
C ARG A 389 5.53 6.38 2.26
N LEU A 390 6.08 6.91 3.35
CA LEU A 390 5.39 7.79 4.29
C LEU A 390 5.46 9.24 3.73
N TYR A 391 4.32 9.93 3.70
CA TYR A 391 4.23 11.30 3.21
C TYR A 391 4.06 12.31 4.33
N ASP A 392 3.24 11.96 5.34
CA ASP A 392 2.89 12.85 6.44
C ASP A 392 2.47 12.05 7.66
N GLU A 393 2.49 12.70 8.83
CA GLU A 393 1.97 12.16 10.07
C GLU A 393 1.49 13.29 10.95
N PHE A 394 0.39 13.07 11.67
CA PHE A 394 -0.18 14.05 12.59
C PHE A 394 -1.04 13.41 13.66
N GLU A 395 -1.23 14.13 14.75
CA GLU A 395 -2.19 13.75 15.79
C GLU A 395 -3.59 14.25 15.43
N HIS A 396 -4.60 13.43 15.68
CA HIS A 396 -6.01 13.77 15.48
C HIS A 396 -6.77 13.61 16.80
N GLY A 397 -7.04 14.72 17.49
CA GLY A 397 -7.55 14.70 18.85
C GLY A 397 -6.54 14.16 19.87
N GLU A 398 -7.01 13.78 21.06
CA GLU A 398 -6.13 13.36 22.17
C GLU A 398 -5.69 11.90 22.12
N ALA A 399 -6.41 11.04 21.36
CA ALA A 399 -6.26 9.59 21.42
C ALA A 399 -5.97 8.94 20.07
N MET A 400 -5.76 9.72 19.04
CA MET A 400 -5.52 9.20 17.69
C MET A 400 -4.31 9.84 17.04
N PHE A 401 -3.60 9.07 16.24
CA PHE A 401 -2.56 9.56 15.36
C PHE A 401 -2.70 8.91 13.98
N VAL A 402 -2.31 9.65 12.97
CA VAL A 402 -2.52 9.30 11.57
C VAL A 402 -1.19 9.27 10.85
N SER A 403 -0.95 8.18 10.12
CA SER A 403 0.16 8.05 9.17
C SER A 403 -0.41 8.15 7.75
N VAL A 404 0.10 9.06 6.96
CA VAL A 404 -0.30 9.25 5.57
C VAL A 404 0.74 8.64 4.65
N MET A 405 0.33 7.64 3.90
CA MET A 405 1.22 6.80 3.10
C MET A 405 0.84 6.81 1.62
N GLU A 406 1.76 6.34 0.80
CA GLU A 406 1.53 6.06 -0.60
C GLU A 406 0.37 5.08 -0.79
N TYR A 407 -0.57 5.42 -1.69
CA TYR A 407 -1.71 4.58 -2.01
C TYR A 407 -1.42 3.71 -3.23
N SER A 408 -1.52 2.41 -3.05
CA SER A 408 -1.47 1.42 -4.14
C SER A 408 -2.89 1.11 -4.62
N GLN A 409 -3.12 1.21 -5.93
CA GLN A 409 -4.45 1.04 -6.54
C GLN A 409 -4.83 -0.43 -6.75
N GLY A 410 -3.83 -1.31 -6.87
CA GLY A 410 -4.03 -2.73 -7.09
C GLY A 410 -4.41 -3.48 -5.81
N ALA A 411 -4.79 -4.75 -5.97
CA ALA A 411 -5.04 -5.65 -4.85
C ALA A 411 -3.72 -6.10 -4.20
N ASP A 412 -3.79 -6.69 -3.01
CA ASP A 412 -2.68 -7.41 -2.42
C ASP A 412 -2.45 -8.77 -3.12
N LEU A 413 -1.23 -9.29 -3.01
CA LEU A 413 -0.83 -10.56 -3.62
C LEU A 413 -1.63 -11.76 -3.06
N ASP A 414 -2.07 -11.73 -1.80
CA ASP A 414 -2.91 -12.78 -1.21
C ASP A 414 -4.29 -12.83 -1.87
N THR A 415 -4.91 -11.66 -2.07
CA THR A 415 -6.17 -11.54 -2.81
C THR A 415 -6.00 -12.02 -4.27
N HIS A 416 -4.87 -11.70 -4.91
CA HIS A 416 -4.56 -12.19 -6.25
C HIS A 416 -4.44 -13.71 -6.30
N LEU A 417 -3.68 -14.31 -5.39
CA LEU A 417 -3.48 -15.77 -5.32
C LEU A 417 -4.77 -16.51 -4.97
N LYS A 418 -5.59 -15.98 -4.08
CA LYS A 418 -6.91 -16.54 -3.77
C LYS A 418 -7.87 -16.53 -4.96
N ARG A 419 -7.74 -15.54 -5.86
CA ARG A 419 -8.59 -15.40 -7.05
C ARG A 419 -8.13 -16.28 -8.22
N TYR A 420 -6.82 -16.35 -8.48
CA TYR A 420 -6.26 -16.96 -9.68
C TYR A 420 -5.51 -18.27 -9.41
N GLY A 421 -5.29 -18.63 -8.15
CA GLY A 421 -4.55 -19.80 -7.74
C GLY A 421 -3.05 -19.61 -7.82
N CYS A 422 -2.39 -20.12 -8.86
CA CYS A 422 -0.96 -19.94 -9.07
C CYS A 422 -0.66 -18.93 -10.18
N MET A 423 0.59 -18.47 -10.22
CA MET A 423 1.11 -17.53 -11.21
C MET A 423 2.07 -18.23 -12.17
N ARG A 424 2.24 -17.66 -13.35
CA ARG A 424 3.31 -18.11 -14.27
C ARG A 424 4.68 -17.83 -13.64
N GLU A 425 5.62 -18.75 -13.81
CA GLU A 425 6.95 -18.67 -13.19
C GLU A 425 7.67 -17.35 -13.49
N MET A 426 7.53 -16.81 -14.72
CA MET A 426 8.13 -15.53 -15.10
C MET A 426 7.54 -14.36 -14.29
N GLU A 427 6.23 -14.34 -14.07
CA GLU A 427 5.54 -13.30 -13.28
C GLU A 427 5.95 -13.37 -11.80
N ALA A 428 5.93 -14.58 -11.24
CA ALA A 428 6.34 -14.84 -9.86
C ALA A 428 7.82 -14.42 -9.64
N ARG A 429 8.71 -14.71 -10.61
CA ARG A 429 10.10 -14.29 -10.57
C ARG A 429 10.25 -12.77 -10.59
N LEU A 430 9.48 -12.06 -11.44
CA LEU A 430 9.53 -10.58 -11.50
C LEU A 430 9.07 -9.94 -10.18
N ILE A 431 8.05 -10.50 -9.53
CA ILE A 431 7.61 -10.05 -8.21
C ILE A 431 8.70 -10.32 -7.17
N LEU A 432 9.26 -11.54 -7.16
CA LEU A 432 10.32 -11.90 -6.23
C LEU A 432 11.55 -11.00 -6.36
N LEU A 433 11.96 -10.64 -7.58
CA LEU A 433 13.05 -9.70 -7.83
C LEU A 433 12.83 -8.34 -7.14
N GLN A 434 11.62 -7.82 -7.19
CA GLN A 434 11.25 -6.55 -6.56
C GLN A 434 11.26 -6.67 -5.03
N VAL A 435 10.75 -7.79 -4.49
CA VAL A 435 10.78 -8.08 -3.05
C VAL A 435 12.23 -8.16 -2.58
N VAL A 436 13.08 -8.93 -3.25
CA VAL A 436 14.51 -9.07 -2.92
C VAL A 436 15.25 -7.72 -3.01
N SER A 437 14.92 -6.87 -4.00
CA SER A 437 15.47 -5.51 -4.10
C SER A 437 15.14 -4.68 -2.85
N ALA A 438 13.89 -4.73 -2.41
CA ALA A 438 13.45 -4.03 -1.19
C ALA A 438 14.14 -4.57 0.06
N LEU A 439 14.19 -5.88 0.24
CA LEU A 439 14.87 -6.50 1.40
C LEU A 439 16.37 -6.18 1.44
N ARG A 440 17.01 -6.14 0.27
CA ARG A 440 18.42 -5.75 0.17
C ARG A 440 18.64 -4.31 0.61
N TYR A 441 17.72 -3.42 0.23
CA TYR A 441 17.72 -2.03 0.68
C TYR A 441 17.55 -1.93 2.21
N LEU A 442 16.61 -2.70 2.80
CA LEU A 442 16.39 -2.74 4.25
C LEU A 442 17.62 -3.29 5.01
N ALA A 443 18.27 -4.31 4.47
CA ALA A 443 19.49 -4.89 5.08
C ALA A 443 20.72 -3.97 4.99
N ALA A 444 20.74 -3.06 4.03
CA ALA A 444 21.83 -2.10 3.78
C ALA A 444 21.70 -0.79 4.56
N GLN A 445 20.63 -0.61 5.37
CA GLN A 445 20.49 0.57 6.20
C GLN A 445 21.58 0.62 7.28
N GLU A 446 21.91 1.81 7.79
CA GLU A 446 22.85 2.00 8.89
C GLU A 446 22.51 1.11 10.10
N GLN A 447 21.23 0.99 10.42
CA GLN A 447 20.68 -0.02 11.29
C GLN A 447 19.86 -1.00 10.45
N PRO A 448 20.36 -2.21 10.17
CA PRO A 448 19.66 -3.17 9.33
C PRO A 448 18.26 -3.47 9.86
N ILE A 449 17.29 -3.51 8.95
CA ILE A 449 15.87 -3.67 9.26
C ILE A 449 15.42 -5.05 8.80
N ILE A 450 14.81 -5.82 9.70
CA ILE A 450 14.09 -7.05 9.39
C ILE A 450 12.61 -6.69 9.30
N HIS A 451 11.93 -7.03 8.20
CA HIS A 451 10.49 -6.77 8.04
C HIS A 451 9.65 -7.61 9.00
N TYR A 452 10.02 -8.88 9.18
CA TYR A 452 9.47 -9.86 10.12
C TYR A 452 8.03 -10.34 9.86
N ASP A 453 7.17 -9.57 9.20
CA ASP A 453 5.80 -9.99 8.81
C ASP A 453 5.62 -9.93 7.28
N LEU A 454 6.63 -10.39 6.53
CA LEU A 454 6.54 -10.46 5.08
C LEU A 454 5.60 -11.60 4.67
N LYS A 455 4.50 -11.25 4.01
CA LYS A 455 3.45 -12.16 3.55
C LYS A 455 2.76 -11.60 2.31
N PRO A 456 2.01 -12.40 1.53
CA PRO A 456 1.32 -11.93 0.34
C PRO A 456 0.36 -10.76 0.59
N ALA A 457 -0.30 -10.70 1.76
CA ALA A 457 -1.20 -9.60 2.12
C ALA A 457 -0.47 -8.25 2.30
N ASN A 458 0.85 -8.26 2.60
CA ASN A 458 1.67 -7.07 2.76
C ASN A 458 2.44 -6.68 1.47
N ILE A 459 2.15 -7.36 0.35
CA ILE A 459 2.70 -7.06 -0.98
C ILE A 459 1.55 -6.57 -1.85
N LEU A 460 1.51 -5.26 -2.12
CA LEU A 460 0.45 -4.60 -2.87
C LEU A 460 0.87 -4.39 -4.33
N PHE A 461 -0.01 -4.65 -5.28
CA PHE A 461 0.21 -4.20 -6.65
C PHE A 461 0.02 -2.67 -6.72
N HIS A 462 1.01 -1.96 -7.26
CA HIS A 462 0.98 -0.51 -7.30
C HIS A 462 -0.14 0.03 -8.19
N SER A 463 -0.38 -0.62 -9.33
CA SER A 463 -1.41 -0.26 -10.30
C SER A 463 -2.56 -1.27 -10.33
N SER A 464 -3.77 -0.79 -10.60
CA SER A 464 -4.93 -1.64 -10.91
C SER A 464 -4.87 -2.28 -12.30
N ASN A 465 -3.91 -1.89 -13.14
CA ASN A 465 -3.70 -2.49 -14.46
C ASN A 465 -3.14 -3.91 -14.30
N ALA A 466 -3.89 -4.92 -14.76
CA ALA A 466 -3.52 -6.33 -14.69
C ALA A 466 -2.19 -6.67 -15.40
N SER A 467 -1.72 -5.83 -16.33
CA SER A 467 -0.45 -6.00 -17.01
C SER A 467 0.75 -5.46 -16.22
N SER A 468 0.52 -4.67 -15.16
CA SER A 468 1.58 -4.12 -14.32
C SER A 468 1.83 -5.06 -13.14
N LEU A 469 3.04 -5.58 -13.07
CA LEU A 469 3.53 -6.41 -11.95
C LEU A 469 4.37 -5.59 -10.96
N GLU A 470 4.29 -4.27 -11.00
CA GLU A 470 4.96 -3.42 -10.02
C GLU A 470 4.33 -3.56 -8.65
N ILE A 471 5.17 -3.79 -7.62
CA ILE A 471 4.70 -4.01 -6.24
C ILE A 471 5.26 -2.99 -5.26
N LYS A 472 4.53 -2.85 -4.15
CA LYS A 472 4.91 -2.11 -2.95
C LYS A 472 4.77 -3.00 -1.72
N ILE A 473 5.80 -3.07 -0.89
CA ILE A 473 5.76 -3.75 0.41
C ILE A 473 5.31 -2.73 1.45
N THR A 474 4.37 -3.14 2.30
CA THR A 474 3.76 -2.29 3.32
C THR A 474 3.78 -2.98 4.69
N ASP A 475 3.39 -2.23 5.74
CA ASP A 475 3.18 -2.70 7.12
C ASP A 475 4.48 -3.09 7.85
N PHE A 476 5.14 -2.08 8.40
CA PHE A 476 6.36 -2.21 9.19
C PHE A 476 6.10 -2.37 10.71
N GLY A 477 4.84 -2.60 11.10
CA GLY A 477 4.42 -2.64 12.51
C GLY A 477 5.12 -3.70 13.36
N LEU A 478 5.62 -4.78 12.75
CA LEU A 478 6.39 -5.82 13.44
C LEU A 478 7.90 -5.79 13.14
N SER A 479 8.36 -4.81 12.38
CA SER A 479 9.76 -4.72 11.95
C SER A 479 10.72 -4.56 13.12
N LYS A 480 11.94 -5.09 12.96
CA LYS A 480 13.00 -5.11 13.97
C LYS A 480 14.22 -4.37 13.46
N LEU A 481 14.76 -3.47 14.30
CA LEU A 481 16.04 -2.81 14.06
C LEU A 481 17.15 -3.62 14.70
N ILE A 482 18.15 -3.98 13.93
CA ILE A 482 19.33 -4.69 14.46
C ILE A 482 20.30 -3.62 14.97
N GLN A 483 20.46 -3.55 16.29
CA GLN A 483 21.48 -2.71 16.91
C GLN A 483 22.84 -3.35 16.71
N SER A 484 23.74 -2.67 16.01
CA SER A 484 25.14 -3.07 15.92
C SER A 484 25.77 -2.97 17.31
N ARG A 485 25.83 -4.08 18.05
CA ARG A 485 26.68 -4.22 19.22
C ARG A 485 27.80 -5.19 18.84
N ASP A 486 29.01 -4.64 18.83
CA ASP A 486 30.29 -5.32 18.86
C ASP A 486 30.71 -6.17 17.65
N GLY A 487 31.58 -5.58 16.84
CA GLY A 487 32.51 -6.27 15.94
C GLY A 487 32.01 -6.47 14.51
N PRO A 488 32.91 -6.69 13.57
CA PRO A 488 32.62 -6.96 12.17
C PRO A 488 32.13 -8.41 12.03
N HIS A 489 30.86 -8.66 12.34
CA HIS A 489 30.22 -9.93 12.02
C HIS A 489 29.44 -9.77 10.73
N ASP A 490 29.69 -10.63 9.77
CA ASP A 490 29.06 -10.65 8.43
C ASP A 490 27.52 -10.82 8.46
N ASN A 491 26.91 -11.15 9.63
CA ASN A 491 25.47 -11.30 9.82
C ASN A 491 25.01 -10.80 11.20
N PRO A 492 24.62 -9.53 11.31
CA PRO A 492 24.14 -8.98 12.56
C PRO A 492 22.82 -9.64 12.98
N THR A 493 22.69 -10.01 14.26
CA THR A 493 21.51 -10.67 14.83
C THR A 493 20.92 -9.88 15.99
N ILE A 494 19.61 -10.04 16.22
CA ILE A 494 18.88 -9.47 17.36
C ILE A 494 18.16 -10.56 18.14
N GLU A 495 18.03 -10.39 19.44
CA GLU A 495 17.19 -11.27 20.27
C GLU A 495 15.71 -11.05 19.99
N LEU A 496 14.96 -12.14 19.77
CA LEU A 496 13.53 -12.10 19.54
C LEU A 496 12.78 -11.98 20.88
N THR A 497 12.51 -10.75 21.31
CA THR A 497 11.80 -10.45 22.56
C THR A 497 10.28 -10.58 22.47
N SER A 498 9.71 -10.67 21.25
CA SER A 498 8.28 -10.77 20.99
C SER A 498 7.96 -12.10 20.29
N GLN A 499 8.11 -13.22 21.02
CA GLN A 499 7.68 -14.53 20.54
C GLN A 499 6.14 -14.58 20.43
N GLY A 500 5.62 -15.33 19.47
CA GLY A 500 4.19 -15.47 19.26
C GLY A 500 3.54 -14.29 18.53
N THR A 501 4.31 -13.38 17.93
CA THR A 501 3.81 -12.32 17.03
C THR A 501 4.13 -12.65 15.58
N GLY A 502 3.35 -12.12 14.65
CA GLY A 502 3.51 -12.34 13.21
C GLY A 502 2.58 -13.41 12.64
N THR A 503 2.74 -13.66 11.37
CA THR A 503 1.92 -14.60 10.60
C THR A 503 2.65 -15.93 10.48
N TYR A 504 2.30 -16.91 11.31
CA TYR A 504 3.11 -18.13 11.58
C TYR A 504 3.45 -18.97 10.36
N TRP A 505 2.60 -18.99 9.34
CA TRP A 505 2.89 -19.75 8.09
C TRP A 505 4.13 -19.25 7.34
N TYR A 506 4.55 -18.00 7.59
CA TYR A 506 5.68 -17.37 6.90
C TYR A 506 6.90 -17.22 7.79
N LEU A 507 6.82 -17.63 9.07
CA LEU A 507 7.94 -17.57 10.00
C LEU A 507 8.79 -18.85 9.94
N PRO A 508 10.13 -18.73 10.05
CA PRO A 508 11.03 -19.87 10.04
C PRO A 508 11.03 -20.63 11.39
N PRO A 509 11.55 -21.87 11.40
CA PRO A 509 11.56 -22.74 12.59
C PRO A 509 12.17 -22.12 13.84
N GLU A 510 13.23 -21.32 13.71
CA GLU A 510 13.90 -20.66 14.84
C GLU A 510 13.01 -19.66 15.59
N CYS A 511 11.97 -19.14 14.95
CA CYS A 511 11.01 -18.24 15.61
C CYS A 511 10.06 -18.97 16.58
N PHE A 512 10.00 -20.31 16.53
CA PHE A 512 9.17 -21.17 17.39
C PHE A 512 9.94 -21.80 18.55
N ASP A 513 11.22 -21.47 18.71
CA ASP A 513 12.01 -21.95 19.84
C ASP A 513 11.59 -21.21 21.12
N THR A 514 11.10 -21.97 22.10
CA THR A 514 10.63 -21.44 23.39
C THR A 514 11.61 -21.74 24.53
N VAL A 515 12.67 -22.49 24.27
CA VAL A 515 13.63 -22.92 25.31
C VAL A 515 14.67 -21.84 25.61
N ALA A 516 15.08 -21.10 24.56
CA ALA A 516 15.99 -19.97 24.68
C ALA A 516 15.42 -18.76 23.93
N THR A 517 15.87 -17.55 24.27
CA THR A 517 15.54 -16.36 23.48
C THR A 517 16.23 -16.48 22.11
N PRO A 518 15.49 -16.77 21.03
CA PRO A 518 16.12 -17.00 19.74
C PRO A 518 16.77 -15.71 19.21
N ARG A 519 17.92 -15.86 18.57
CA ARG A 519 18.57 -14.78 17.83
C ARG A 519 18.18 -14.88 16.37
N ILE A 520 17.64 -13.80 15.82
CA ILE A 520 17.18 -13.70 14.44
C ILE A 520 18.01 -12.70 13.64
N SER A 521 18.05 -12.88 12.33
CA SER A 521 18.69 -11.99 11.37
C SER A 521 17.76 -11.74 10.18
N ASN A 522 18.22 -11.04 9.15
CA ASN A 522 17.50 -10.84 7.90
C ASN A 522 17.13 -12.15 7.15
N LYS A 523 17.71 -13.29 7.56
CA LYS A 523 17.37 -14.61 7.02
C LYS A 523 15.93 -15.05 7.33
N VAL A 524 15.26 -14.40 8.30
CA VAL A 524 13.81 -14.59 8.54
C VAL A 524 13.02 -14.14 7.34
N ASP A 525 13.33 -12.97 6.77
CA ASP A 525 12.63 -12.46 5.59
C ASP A 525 12.97 -13.28 4.33
N VAL A 526 14.17 -13.87 4.23
CA VAL A 526 14.53 -14.82 3.15
C VAL A 526 13.66 -16.07 3.20
N TRP A 527 13.43 -16.62 4.40
CA TRP A 527 12.48 -17.72 4.57
C TRP A 527 11.09 -17.34 4.09
N SER A 528 10.58 -16.18 4.54
CA SER A 528 9.27 -15.68 4.09
C SER A 528 9.19 -15.53 2.57
N CYS A 529 10.27 -15.05 1.91
CA CYS A 529 10.38 -15.02 0.45
C CYS A 529 10.24 -16.40 -0.18
N GLY A 530 10.89 -17.41 0.40
CA GLY A 530 10.80 -18.80 -0.08
C GLY A 530 9.38 -19.35 -0.01
N ILE A 531 8.66 -19.10 1.10
CA ILE A 531 7.26 -19.49 1.28
C ILE A 531 6.37 -18.77 0.25
N ILE A 532 6.55 -17.45 0.09
CA ILE A 532 5.76 -16.63 -0.86
C ILE A 532 6.02 -17.09 -2.30
N PHE A 533 7.28 -17.34 -2.66
CA PHE A 533 7.63 -17.78 -4.00
C PHE A 533 7.06 -19.16 -4.30
N TYR A 534 7.14 -20.09 -3.35
CA TYR A 534 6.48 -21.39 -3.47
C TYR A 534 4.96 -21.21 -3.65
N GLN A 535 4.32 -20.36 -2.84
CA GLN A 535 2.88 -20.13 -2.92
C GLN A 535 2.47 -19.49 -4.26
N MET A 536 3.25 -18.58 -4.81
CA MET A 536 3.00 -18.00 -6.14
C MET A 536 3.04 -19.07 -7.24
N LEU A 537 3.96 -20.02 -7.15
CA LEU A 537 4.16 -21.05 -8.18
C LEU A 537 3.17 -22.21 -8.07
N PHE A 538 2.83 -22.63 -6.84
CA PHE A 538 2.03 -23.86 -6.61
C PHE A 538 0.62 -23.59 -6.08
N GLY A 539 0.24 -22.33 -5.81
CA GLY A 539 -1.08 -21.93 -5.32
C GLY A 539 -1.36 -22.32 -3.86
N ARG A 540 -0.38 -22.90 -3.16
CA ARG A 540 -0.48 -23.33 -1.76
C ARG A 540 0.86 -23.16 -1.05
N ARG A 541 0.84 -23.09 0.27
CA ARG A 541 2.05 -23.01 1.08
C ARG A 541 2.73 -24.39 1.19
N PRO A 542 4.06 -24.47 1.35
CA PRO A 542 4.77 -25.74 1.47
C PRO A 542 4.52 -26.43 2.81
N PHE A 543 4.23 -25.67 3.87
CA PHE A 543 4.09 -26.18 5.24
C PHE A 543 2.77 -25.70 5.85
N ALA A 544 2.18 -26.52 6.72
CA ALA A 544 1.00 -26.23 7.54
C ALA A 544 -0.19 -25.62 6.74
N GLU A 545 -0.38 -26.03 5.50
CA GLU A 545 -1.53 -25.59 4.67
C GLU A 545 -2.85 -26.08 5.28
N GLY A 546 -3.83 -25.17 5.42
CA GLY A 546 -5.14 -25.45 6.02
C GLY A 546 -5.18 -25.49 7.55
N GLU A 547 -4.03 -25.31 8.21
CA GLU A 547 -3.97 -25.30 9.67
C GLU A 547 -4.19 -23.92 10.27
N SER A 548 -4.76 -23.83 11.49
CA SER A 548 -4.92 -22.58 12.21
C SER A 548 -3.61 -22.09 12.84
N GLN A 549 -3.45 -20.77 13.03
CA GLN A 549 -2.29 -20.20 13.73
C GLN A 549 -2.08 -20.84 15.11
N ARG A 550 -3.17 -21.03 15.87
CA ARG A 550 -3.13 -21.63 17.18
C ARG A 550 -2.51 -23.04 17.13
N ARG A 551 -2.93 -23.86 16.17
CA ARG A 551 -2.42 -25.24 16.02
C ARG A 551 -0.96 -25.25 15.57
N ILE A 552 -0.59 -24.34 14.64
CA ILE A 552 0.80 -24.21 14.18
C ILE A 552 1.73 -23.91 15.36
N TRP A 553 1.30 -23.01 16.27
CA TRP A 553 2.08 -22.66 17.45
C TRP A 553 2.13 -23.78 18.48
N GLN A 554 0.97 -24.35 18.86
CA GLN A 554 0.85 -25.37 19.90
C GLN A 554 1.57 -26.66 19.52
N ASP A 555 1.40 -27.15 18.30
CA ASP A 555 1.95 -28.41 17.81
C ASP A 555 3.31 -28.24 17.13
N LYS A 556 3.86 -27.00 17.09
CA LYS A 556 5.13 -26.64 16.43
C LYS A 556 5.21 -27.20 15.00
N LEU A 557 4.12 -27.07 14.24
CA LEU A 557 3.97 -27.72 12.92
C LEU A 557 5.03 -27.27 11.91
N ILE A 558 5.48 -26.00 11.97
CA ILE A 558 6.57 -25.52 11.09
C ILE A 558 7.87 -26.24 11.44
N VAL A 559 8.20 -26.39 12.74
CA VAL A 559 9.42 -27.05 13.20
C VAL A 559 9.46 -28.50 12.76
N SER A 560 8.34 -29.22 12.80
CA SER A 560 8.26 -30.62 12.41
C SER A 560 8.22 -30.83 10.90
N SER A 561 7.49 -30.01 10.15
CA SER A 561 7.28 -30.18 8.70
C SER A 561 8.36 -29.57 7.83
N ALA A 562 9.07 -28.53 8.29
CA ALA A 562 10.06 -27.80 7.50
C ALA A 562 11.33 -28.61 7.17
N ARG A 563 11.54 -29.76 7.81
CA ARG A 563 12.67 -30.68 7.51
C ARG A 563 12.54 -31.38 6.17
N THR A 564 11.32 -31.44 5.60
CA THR A 564 11.04 -32.16 4.37
C THR A 564 10.24 -31.28 3.41
N LEU A 565 10.93 -30.55 2.55
CA LEU A 565 10.32 -29.77 1.50
C LEU A 565 9.89 -30.69 0.34
N ARG A 566 8.63 -30.60 -0.10
CA ARG A 566 8.09 -31.36 -1.21
C ARG A 566 7.57 -30.44 -2.30
N PHE A 567 7.81 -30.80 -3.54
CA PHE A 567 7.28 -30.09 -4.70
C PHE A 567 6.22 -30.94 -5.39
N PRO A 568 5.06 -30.37 -5.74
CA PRO A 568 4.06 -31.07 -6.55
C PRO A 568 4.57 -31.27 -8.00
N ASP A 569 4.05 -32.29 -8.69
CA ASP A 569 4.34 -32.50 -10.10
C ASP A 569 3.65 -31.48 -11.01
N THR A 570 2.54 -30.93 -10.54
CA THR A 570 1.76 -29.90 -11.24
C THR A 570 1.49 -28.70 -10.32
N PRO A 571 1.64 -27.47 -10.86
CA PRO A 571 2.13 -27.10 -12.18
C PRO A 571 3.61 -27.41 -12.39
N ARG A 572 4.06 -27.54 -13.64
CA ARG A 572 5.47 -27.76 -13.95
C ARG A 572 6.25 -26.48 -13.70
N VAL A 573 7.23 -26.55 -12.83
CA VAL A 573 8.12 -25.47 -12.42
C VAL A 573 9.56 -25.88 -12.73
N SER A 574 10.40 -24.94 -13.17
CA SER A 574 11.81 -25.20 -13.49
C SER A 574 12.59 -25.72 -12.28
N GLN A 575 13.64 -26.50 -12.52
CA GLN A 575 14.48 -27.01 -11.43
C GLN A 575 15.21 -25.87 -10.72
N GLU A 576 15.64 -24.87 -11.47
CA GLU A 576 16.33 -23.68 -10.92
C GLU A 576 15.44 -22.90 -9.95
N ALA A 577 14.13 -22.79 -10.21
CA ALA A 577 13.19 -22.17 -9.27
C ALA A 577 13.02 -23.02 -8.00
N LYS A 578 12.96 -24.35 -8.13
CA LYS A 578 12.90 -25.27 -6.99
C LYS A 578 14.17 -25.20 -6.14
N ASP A 579 15.34 -25.14 -6.77
CA ASP A 579 16.63 -25.02 -6.10
C ASP A 579 16.72 -23.70 -5.32
N LEU A 580 16.24 -22.59 -5.89
CA LEU A 580 16.18 -21.31 -5.18
C LEU A 580 15.27 -21.39 -3.95
N ILE A 581 14.06 -21.97 -4.11
CA ILE A 581 13.13 -22.17 -2.99
C ILE A 581 13.80 -22.99 -1.88
N GLN A 582 14.51 -24.08 -2.23
CA GLN A 582 15.20 -24.91 -1.27
C GLN A 582 16.24 -24.12 -0.46
N LYS A 583 17.07 -23.31 -1.14
CA LYS A 583 18.08 -22.45 -0.49
C LYS A 583 17.46 -21.40 0.45
N CYS A 584 16.25 -20.90 0.12
CA CYS A 584 15.49 -19.98 0.98
C CYS A 584 14.87 -20.70 2.17
N LEU A 585 14.47 -21.98 2.01
CA LEU A 585 13.76 -22.79 3.01
C LEU A 585 14.67 -23.80 3.73
N GLU A 586 15.97 -23.55 3.77
CA GLU A 586 16.90 -24.34 4.58
C GLU A 586 16.52 -24.21 6.06
N TYR A 587 16.42 -25.37 6.73
CA TYR A 587 15.94 -25.47 8.11
C TYR A 587 16.82 -24.70 9.08
N HIS A 588 18.14 -24.87 8.98
CA HIS A 588 19.11 -24.18 9.82
C HIS A 588 19.44 -22.80 9.24
N PRO A 589 19.36 -21.72 10.04
CA PRO A 589 19.72 -20.39 9.59
C PRO A 589 21.16 -20.25 9.07
N SER A 590 22.10 -21.10 9.56
CA SER A 590 23.49 -21.14 9.05
C SER A 590 23.54 -21.46 7.55
N ASP A 591 22.74 -22.41 7.10
CA ASP A 591 22.79 -22.99 5.76
C ASP A 591 21.88 -22.21 4.79
N ARG A 592 20.91 -21.47 5.35
CA ARG A 592 19.97 -20.64 4.59
C ARG A 592 20.68 -19.43 3.99
N TYR A 593 20.31 -19.09 2.77
CA TYR A 593 20.72 -17.86 2.13
C TYR A 593 20.44 -16.63 3.00
N ASP A 594 21.33 -15.66 2.97
CA ASP A 594 21.01 -14.29 3.38
C ASP A 594 20.45 -13.50 2.19
N VAL A 595 20.03 -12.25 2.43
CA VAL A 595 19.43 -11.39 1.40
C VAL A 595 20.42 -11.08 0.27
N HIS A 596 21.71 -10.97 0.58
CA HIS A 596 22.75 -10.69 -0.40
C HIS A 596 22.98 -11.88 -1.32
N GLN A 597 23.15 -13.08 -0.75
CA GLN A 597 23.26 -14.34 -1.49
C GLN A 597 22.02 -14.59 -2.36
N LEU A 598 20.81 -14.37 -1.81
CA LEU A 598 19.56 -14.48 -2.56
C LEU A 598 19.54 -13.54 -3.76
N SER A 599 19.97 -12.29 -3.57
CA SER A 599 20.00 -11.29 -4.67
C SER A 599 20.97 -11.64 -5.80
N GLN A 600 22.01 -12.44 -5.49
CA GLN A 600 23.05 -12.84 -6.46
C GLN A 600 22.78 -14.22 -7.08
N ASP A 601 21.72 -14.90 -6.70
CA ASP A 601 21.42 -16.23 -7.25
C ASP A 601 21.25 -16.16 -8.78
N PRO A 602 21.87 -17.07 -9.55
CA PRO A 602 21.83 -17.10 -11.01
C PRO A 602 20.41 -17.13 -11.59
N TYR A 603 19.47 -17.74 -10.91
CA TYR A 603 18.07 -17.77 -11.32
C TYR A 603 17.47 -16.34 -11.36
N LEU A 604 17.78 -15.49 -10.38
CA LEU A 604 17.30 -14.12 -10.32
C LEU A 604 18.10 -13.19 -11.26
N GLN A 605 19.38 -13.47 -11.51
CA GLN A 605 20.24 -12.67 -12.38
C GLN A 605 20.02 -12.90 -13.88
N ARG A 606 19.32 -13.96 -14.28
CA ARG A 606 19.03 -14.21 -15.70
C ARG A 606 18.23 -13.03 -16.29
N THR A 607 18.90 -12.19 -17.04
CA THR A 607 18.22 -11.28 -17.97
C THR A 607 17.47 -12.12 -19.00
N SER A 608 16.20 -11.81 -19.24
CA SER A 608 15.42 -12.44 -20.30
C SER A 608 16.15 -12.21 -21.63
N ARG A 609 17.04 -13.12 -22.02
CA ARG A 609 17.55 -13.18 -23.38
C ARG A 609 16.34 -13.48 -24.26
N ARG A 610 15.84 -12.48 -24.94
CA ARG A 610 14.99 -12.64 -26.10
C ARG A 610 15.65 -13.72 -26.94
N SER A 611 15.02 -14.89 -27.06
CA SER A 611 15.41 -15.92 -27.98
C SER A 611 15.41 -15.31 -29.39
N THR A 612 16.54 -14.82 -29.81
CA THR A 612 16.82 -14.62 -31.22
C THR A 612 16.99 -16.01 -31.79
N ARG A 613 15.86 -16.59 -32.17
CA ARG A 613 15.81 -17.77 -33.04
C ARG A 613 16.55 -17.36 -34.30
N SER A 614 17.75 -17.91 -34.49
CA SER A 614 18.53 -17.85 -35.68
C SER A 614 17.66 -18.19 -36.89
N GLU A 615 17.17 -17.19 -37.58
CA GLU A 615 16.71 -17.34 -38.95
C GLU A 615 17.95 -17.38 -39.84
N ARG A 616 18.20 -18.57 -40.41
CA ARG A 616 19.10 -18.74 -41.54
C ARG A 616 18.62 -17.84 -42.69
N PRO A 617 19.49 -17.12 -43.38
CA PRO A 617 19.09 -16.36 -44.55
C PRO A 617 18.83 -17.32 -45.72
N SER A 618 17.57 -17.50 -46.10
CA SER A 618 17.21 -18.01 -47.42
C SER A 618 17.14 -16.85 -48.40
N SER A 619 17.99 -16.98 -49.40
CA SER A 619 18.19 -16.11 -50.54
C SER A 619 16.93 -15.86 -51.37
N SER A 620 16.88 -14.63 -51.89
CA SER A 620 16.23 -14.19 -53.12
C SER A 620 14.74 -14.29 -53.27
N LEU A 621 14.09 -13.13 -53.30
CA LEU A 621 13.29 -12.64 -54.44
C LEU A 621 12.74 -11.23 -54.07
N LEU A 622 13.11 -10.24 -54.83
CA LEU A 622 12.56 -8.89 -54.84
C LEU A 622 11.14 -8.89 -55.39
N PRO A 623 10.20 -8.13 -54.81
CA PRO A 623 9.00 -7.68 -55.52
C PRO A 623 9.16 -6.25 -56.06
N PRO A 624 8.40 -5.90 -57.10
CA PRO A 624 8.62 -4.69 -57.87
C PRO A 624 8.02 -3.42 -57.22
N SER A 625 8.66 -2.33 -57.54
CA SER A 625 8.33 -0.94 -57.27
C SER A 625 6.92 -0.55 -57.79
N LEU A 626 6.17 0.21 -56.99
CA LEU A 626 5.03 1.02 -57.43
C LEU A 626 5.25 2.50 -57.07
N PRO A 627 4.70 3.43 -57.88
CA PRO A 627 5.21 4.77 -57.94
C PRO A 627 4.53 5.76 -56.97
N SER A 628 5.34 6.75 -56.64
CA SER A 628 5.02 8.00 -55.98
C SER A 628 3.94 8.80 -56.73
N SER A 629 2.91 9.28 -56.01
CA SER A 629 2.22 10.51 -56.43
C SER A 629 1.86 11.34 -55.20
N ALA A 630 2.37 12.53 -55.22
CA ALA A 630 2.10 13.67 -54.37
C ALA A 630 0.63 14.10 -54.43
N LEU A 631 0.13 14.70 -53.37
CA LEU A 631 -0.49 16.05 -53.40
C LEU A 631 -0.92 16.48 -52.00
N ALA A 632 -0.76 17.75 -51.75
CA ALA A 632 -0.88 18.51 -50.52
C ALA A 632 -2.35 18.99 -50.27
N PRO A 633 -2.55 19.86 -49.27
CA PRO A 633 -3.76 19.87 -48.41
C PRO A 633 -4.81 20.88 -48.89
N THR A 634 -6.06 20.68 -48.50
CA THR A 634 -7.06 21.72 -48.56
C THR A 634 -7.89 21.82 -47.29
N SER A 635 -8.07 23.05 -46.93
CA SER A 635 -8.76 23.72 -45.86
C SER A 635 -10.31 23.61 -45.92
N VAL A 636 -10.92 23.72 -44.72
CA VAL A 636 -12.15 24.48 -44.36
C VAL A 636 -13.40 24.26 -45.16
N ALA A 637 -14.47 23.86 -44.47
CA ALA A 637 -15.74 24.60 -44.49
C ALA A 637 -16.73 24.09 -43.42
N GLU A 638 -17.26 25.07 -42.71
CA GLU A 638 -18.45 25.03 -41.84
C GLU A 638 -19.70 24.60 -42.62
N GLY A 639 -20.64 23.99 -41.93
CA GLY A 639 -21.97 23.72 -42.43
C GLY A 639 -22.96 23.34 -41.33
N LYS A 640 -23.76 24.32 -40.96
CA LYS A 640 -24.95 24.24 -40.08
C LYS A 640 -26.01 23.25 -40.61
N GLY A 641 -26.83 22.77 -39.69
CA GLY A 641 -28.26 22.72 -39.96
C GLY A 641 -29.01 21.47 -39.54
N ASP A 642 -29.89 21.66 -38.55
CA ASP A 642 -31.28 21.14 -38.37
C ASP A 642 -31.49 19.64 -38.04
N ALA A 643 -31.92 19.35 -36.83
CA ALA A 643 -33.27 19.27 -36.25
C ALA A 643 -34.21 18.20 -36.85
N VAL A 644 -34.96 17.57 -35.89
CA VAL A 644 -36.20 16.76 -36.04
C VAL A 644 -35.96 15.23 -36.14
N THR A 645 -36.24 14.51 -35.15
CA THR A 645 -37.38 14.01 -34.35
C THR A 645 -36.86 13.15 -33.19
#